data_b1f932aec97cc66beba440658a20f33b
#
_entry.id   b1f932aec97cc66beba440658a20f33b
#
_cell.length_a   1.000
_cell.length_b   1.000
_cell.length_c   1.000
_cell.angle_alpha   90.00
_cell.angle_beta   90.00
_cell.angle_gamma   90.00
#
_symmetry.space_group_name_H-M   'P 1'
#
loop_
_entity.id
_entity.type
_entity.pdbx_description
1 polymer ?
#
loop_
_entity_poly.entity_id
_entity_poly.type
_entity_poly.pdbx_seq_one_letter_code
_entity_poly.pdbx_strand_id
1 'polypeptide(L)'
;MKNISYLLSLLLAFSYVSFADEEVKEAPKESEEVAEEVTEESSGEEAEEDKEPTISEFIEEGDFEVIEGMLDIYYETEEDTYYTIIEEGNLSKEFIYFYYIISGAQAGGASGGDMGDSSVLEFRKFKDDIALYKKNTVFNYDDSNNISKSTLTNILESFVGRFEVKIEEEGRYLINIDKLFLGEMLVGLTPPKEYAEYYSLILGRIDDKKTYISRVKNYPKNTSIEVTYGFFNPSPKGSVDAVPDARYSSIVARHMFVEMPDDNYEPRVADQRVGYFSTKITDLSTYDYFKGKDLINRWRLIKKDPTAEISEPVNPIVFWVENSTPEEIKPFVVEAIELWNIAFEKAGFKNAVVAKIQPDDAEWDAGDVQYNVIRWASTPSPRYSGYGPSVANPRTGEMIAADIVQEFNSISYGYRLRKIWGYDEENDPLRQWIVSLTLHEIGHTLGLRHNFKASWLYGPTEIHDKSVTGKNHIGSVMDYDPINIAPEGIEQGNYFPTEPGFYDIWAIVFGYTPDMTEQERVDLLAQSTKPELIFGTDDDAMGAPGRNTDPRNKRYDMSNDPITYTVQRIQTIDKKIAELPEIFNESGSTYSEFKGTFDSLVRDKGRFLESVAIQIGGVYSNRLVMGQDENMTPFEVVPYSEQKRAMEVLNAELFANDAFTFDPEILKLLQSEKRAASYGNSDNDPKIHDLVLRMQMSSLSFILHPRVMKRLTDSSQYGNKYLPNEVLEDIFNGIFVPREIPGTFKMNLQSAYVDGLIAAMDDGSYDEISRAAIFSSLNKIKNFTNSAYGNDMVKGHFDYLNWKINDALD
;
A
#
# COMPACT_ATOMS: atom_id res chain seq x y z
N MET A 1 10.07 -29.87 15.95
CA MET A 1 11.34 -29.19 15.65
C MET A 1 11.42 -28.60 14.24
N LYS A 2 10.65 -29.02 13.24
CA LYS A 2 10.65 -28.40 11.90
C LYS A 2 9.78 -27.13 11.75
N ASN A 3 8.83 -26.88 12.65
CA ASN A 3 7.85 -25.79 12.49
C ASN A 3 8.25 -24.44 13.14
N ILE A 4 9.22 -24.44 14.04
CA ILE A 4 9.71 -23.18 14.67
C ILE A 4 10.78 -22.52 13.78
N SER A 5 11.56 -23.31 13.06
CA SER A 5 12.49 -22.80 12.05
C SER A 5 11.79 -22.07 10.90
N TYR A 6 10.53 -22.45 10.57
CA TYR A 6 9.73 -21.77 9.54
C TYR A 6 9.23 -20.38 9.96
N LEU A 7 9.00 -20.14 11.26
CA LEU A 7 8.55 -18.81 11.71
C LEU A 7 9.70 -17.79 11.70
N LEU A 8 10.92 -18.17 12.00
CA LEU A 8 12.09 -17.28 11.88
C LEU A 8 12.52 -17.10 10.43
N SER A 9 12.43 -18.12 9.59
CA SER A 9 12.73 -18.02 8.16
C SER A 9 11.69 -17.18 7.38
N LEU A 10 10.43 -17.13 7.81
CA LEU A 10 9.42 -16.24 7.20
C LEU A 10 9.65 -14.75 7.52
N LEU A 11 10.34 -14.46 8.63
CA LEU A 11 10.72 -13.08 8.99
C LEU A 11 12.05 -12.64 8.33
N LEU A 12 12.87 -13.57 7.86
CA LEU A 12 14.19 -13.28 7.26
C LEU A 12 14.20 -13.27 5.72
N ALA A 13 13.15 -13.77 5.06
CA ALA A 13 13.11 -13.96 3.60
C ALA A 13 12.92 -12.68 2.76
N PHE A 14 12.99 -11.48 3.36
CA PHE A 14 12.83 -10.21 2.65
C PHE A 14 14.14 -9.47 2.32
N SER A 15 15.25 -10.15 2.22
CA SER A 15 16.51 -9.49 1.84
C SER A 15 17.34 -10.42 0.97
N TYR A 16 17.33 -10.20 -0.33
CA TYR A 16 18.49 -10.23 -1.24
C TYR A 16 18.02 -10.30 -2.69
N VAL A 17 18.16 -9.20 -3.40
CA VAL A 17 18.43 -9.20 -4.83
C VAL A 17 19.89 -8.79 -4.98
N SER A 18 20.75 -9.77 -5.17
CA SER A 18 22.13 -9.57 -5.60
C SER A 18 22.21 -10.03 -7.06
N PHE A 19 22.71 -9.15 -7.90
CA PHE A 19 23.05 -9.45 -9.28
C PHE A 19 24.16 -10.50 -9.31
N ALA A 20 23.93 -11.59 -10.00
CA ALA A 20 24.98 -12.54 -10.41
C ALA A 20 24.87 -12.75 -11.91
N ASP A 21 26.03 -12.68 -12.57
CA ASP A 21 26.25 -12.83 -14.00
C ASP A 21 25.77 -14.20 -14.50
N GLU A 22 24.99 -14.24 -15.56
CA GLU A 22 24.68 -15.46 -16.30
C GLU A 22 25.54 -15.57 -17.57
N GLU A 23 26.26 -16.67 -17.66
CA GLU A 23 26.99 -17.11 -18.84
C GLU A 23 26.03 -17.48 -19.98
N VAL A 24 26.34 -16.99 -21.16
CA VAL A 24 25.69 -17.30 -22.43
C VAL A 24 25.92 -18.76 -22.80
N LYS A 25 24.87 -19.53 -22.96
CA LYS A 25 24.89 -20.82 -23.65
C LYS A 25 24.20 -20.74 -25.00
N GLU A 26 24.95 -21.22 -26.01
CA GLU A 26 24.60 -21.24 -27.44
C GLU A 26 23.33 -22.05 -27.77
N ALA A 27 22.57 -21.55 -28.75
CA ALA A 27 21.40 -22.18 -29.35
C ALA A 27 21.79 -23.28 -30.36
N PRO A 28 20.96 -24.32 -30.55
CA PRO A 28 21.16 -25.32 -31.58
C PRO A 28 20.59 -24.86 -32.95
N LYS A 29 21.28 -25.32 -33.99
CA LYS A 29 21.05 -25.03 -35.41
C LYS A 29 19.75 -25.60 -35.97
N GLU A 30 19.16 -24.83 -36.88
CA GLU A 30 18.07 -25.19 -37.77
C GLU A 30 18.40 -26.36 -38.69
N SER A 31 17.38 -27.16 -39.04
CA SER A 31 17.38 -28.10 -40.13
C SER A 31 16.56 -27.56 -41.29
N GLU A 32 17.21 -27.49 -42.47
CA GLU A 32 16.61 -27.17 -43.76
C GLU A 32 15.55 -28.19 -44.14
N GLU A 33 14.43 -27.71 -44.67
CA GLU A 33 13.55 -28.52 -45.51
C GLU A 33 13.26 -27.84 -46.87
N VAL A 34 13.23 -28.68 -47.84
CA VAL A 34 13.38 -28.55 -49.28
C VAL A 34 12.15 -27.96 -49.95
N ALA A 35 12.36 -27.05 -50.92
CA ALA A 35 11.34 -26.54 -51.82
C ALA A 35 11.00 -27.59 -52.90
N GLU A 36 9.73 -27.87 -53.10
CA GLU A 36 9.24 -28.52 -54.34
C GLU A 36 8.64 -27.47 -55.29
N GLU A 37 9.21 -27.43 -56.49
CA GLU A 37 8.71 -26.71 -57.67
C GLU A 37 7.45 -27.40 -58.18
N VAL A 38 6.36 -26.64 -58.39
CA VAL A 38 5.22 -27.05 -59.23
C VAL A 38 5.07 -26.06 -60.38
N THR A 39 5.12 -26.62 -61.55
CA THR A 39 5.07 -25.97 -62.85
C THR A 39 3.69 -25.39 -63.19
N GLU A 40 3.73 -24.23 -63.86
CA GLU A 40 2.59 -23.52 -64.46
C GLU A 40 1.94 -24.29 -65.59
N GLU A 41 0.63 -24.31 -65.59
CA GLU A 41 -0.17 -24.34 -66.87
C GLU A 41 -1.15 -23.15 -66.84
N SER A 42 -0.98 -22.29 -67.82
CA SER A 42 -1.76 -21.13 -68.13
C SER A 42 -3.08 -21.51 -68.80
N SER A 43 -4.20 -21.11 -68.24
CA SER A 43 -5.44 -20.87 -69.02
C SER A 43 -5.94 -19.48 -68.59
N GLY A 44 -5.93 -18.57 -69.60
CA GLY A 44 -6.45 -17.22 -69.43
C GLY A 44 -7.99 -17.22 -69.31
N GLU A 45 -8.42 -16.71 -68.19
CA GLU A 45 -9.69 -16.01 -67.99
C GLU A 45 -9.36 -14.61 -67.50
N GLU A 46 -9.90 -13.60 -68.16
CA GLU A 46 -9.84 -12.21 -67.70
C GLU A 46 -10.51 -12.19 -66.34
N ALA A 47 -9.69 -12.08 -65.25
CA ALA A 47 -10.18 -11.78 -63.91
C ALA A 47 -10.74 -10.35 -63.96
N GLU A 48 -12.03 -10.18 -63.73
CA GLU A 48 -12.56 -8.93 -63.22
C GLU A 48 -11.69 -8.62 -61.96
N GLU A 49 -11.07 -7.41 -61.93
CA GLU A 49 -10.46 -6.91 -60.76
C GLU A 49 -11.53 -6.86 -59.68
N ASP A 50 -11.52 -7.83 -58.75
CA ASP A 50 -12.33 -7.78 -57.53
C ASP A 50 -11.93 -6.50 -56.84
N LYS A 51 -12.79 -5.50 -56.91
CA LYS A 51 -12.62 -4.22 -56.25
C LYS A 51 -12.65 -4.51 -54.75
N GLU A 52 -11.57 -4.28 -54.06
CA GLU A 52 -11.56 -4.42 -52.58
C GLU A 52 -12.76 -3.63 -52.00
N PRO A 53 -13.55 -4.22 -51.10
CA PRO A 53 -14.73 -3.56 -50.55
C PRO A 53 -14.30 -2.28 -49.80
N THR A 54 -15.11 -1.25 -49.89
CA THR A 54 -14.94 -0.06 -49.04
C THR A 54 -15.26 -0.39 -47.61
N ILE A 55 -14.78 0.44 -46.66
CA ILE A 55 -15.13 0.26 -45.21
C ILE A 55 -16.65 0.29 -45.04
N SER A 56 -17.36 1.17 -45.74
CA SER A 56 -18.79 1.27 -45.62
C SER A 56 -19.50 0.02 -46.15
N GLU A 57 -19.06 -0.52 -47.29
CA GLU A 57 -19.60 -1.77 -47.87
C GLU A 57 -19.36 -2.95 -46.91
N PHE A 58 -18.18 -3.06 -46.32
CA PHE A 58 -17.83 -4.08 -45.33
C PHE A 58 -18.73 -4.02 -44.09
N ILE A 59 -19.02 -2.82 -43.57
CA ILE A 59 -19.88 -2.61 -42.41
C ILE A 59 -21.36 -2.87 -42.77
N GLU A 60 -21.83 -2.51 -43.99
CA GLU A 60 -23.20 -2.72 -44.43
C GLU A 60 -23.48 -4.19 -44.79
N GLU A 61 -22.49 -4.93 -45.27
CA GLU A 61 -22.61 -6.36 -45.58
C GLU A 61 -22.57 -7.28 -44.38
N GLY A 62 -21.85 -6.85 -43.29
CA GLY A 62 -21.80 -7.58 -42.04
C GLY A 62 -22.86 -7.15 -41.04
N ASP A 63 -23.11 -7.95 -40.01
CA ASP A 63 -24.03 -7.62 -38.92
C ASP A 63 -23.25 -6.89 -37.78
N PHE A 64 -23.03 -5.58 -38.00
CA PHE A 64 -22.24 -4.75 -37.09
C PHE A 64 -23.10 -3.91 -36.14
N GLU A 65 -22.75 -3.97 -34.84
CA GLU A 65 -23.16 -2.98 -33.85
C GLU A 65 -22.07 -1.90 -33.72
N VAL A 66 -22.41 -0.63 -33.93
CA VAL A 66 -21.47 0.50 -33.84
C VAL A 66 -21.61 1.18 -32.49
N ILE A 67 -20.53 1.26 -31.73
CA ILE A 67 -20.45 1.89 -30.41
C ILE A 67 -19.59 3.15 -30.54
N GLU A 68 -20.24 4.28 -30.79
CA GLU A 68 -19.58 5.59 -31.03
C GLU A 68 -18.94 6.15 -29.75
N GLY A 69 -17.77 6.82 -29.85
CA GLY A 69 -17.11 7.50 -28.75
C GLY A 69 -15.70 8.03 -29.09
N MET A 70 -14.76 7.96 -28.15
CA MET A 70 -13.37 8.41 -28.39
C MET A 70 -12.67 7.58 -29.47
N LEU A 71 -12.82 6.26 -29.43
CA LEU A 71 -12.46 5.31 -30.47
C LEU A 71 -13.72 4.56 -30.88
N ASP A 72 -14.22 4.79 -32.07
CA ASP A 72 -15.40 4.07 -32.53
C ASP A 72 -15.12 2.57 -32.63
N ILE A 73 -15.93 1.78 -31.98
CA ILE A 73 -15.83 0.32 -31.94
C ILE A 73 -16.93 -0.30 -32.78
N TYR A 74 -16.54 -1.17 -33.69
CA TYR A 74 -17.42 -1.91 -34.58
C TYR A 74 -17.41 -3.38 -34.16
N TYR A 75 -18.50 -3.84 -33.61
CA TYR A 75 -18.67 -5.22 -33.14
C TYR A 75 -19.43 -6.04 -34.18
N GLU A 76 -18.78 -7.02 -34.76
CA GLU A 76 -19.37 -7.98 -35.71
C GLU A 76 -20.00 -9.11 -34.90
N THR A 77 -21.31 -9.18 -34.90
CA THR A 77 -22.09 -10.03 -33.99
C THR A 77 -22.06 -11.52 -34.36
N GLU A 78 -21.88 -11.86 -35.64
CA GLU A 78 -21.84 -13.27 -36.10
C GLU A 78 -20.49 -13.94 -35.78
N GLU A 79 -19.37 -13.22 -35.90
CA GLU A 79 -18.03 -13.75 -35.69
C GLU A 79 -17.47 -13.43 -34.28
N ASP A 80 -18.21 -12.66 -33.47
CA ASP A 80 -17.79 -12.17 -32.13
C ASP A 80 -16.44 -11.45 -32.16
N THR A 81 -16.32 -10.50 -33.11
CA THR A 81 -15.05 -9.84 -33.47
C THR A 81 -15.19 -8.34 -33.38
N TYR A 82 -14.14 -7.68 -32.86
CA TYR A 82 -14.11 -6.23 -32.65
C TYR A 82 -13.11 -5.53 -33.57
N TYR A 83 -13.58 -4.46 -34.19
CA TYR A 83 -12.78 -3.61 -35.07
C TYR A 83 -12.80 -2.16 -34.60
N THR A 84 -11.81 -1.39 -35.04
CA THR A 84 -11.83 0.07 -34.92
C THR A 84 -11.24 0.68 -36.19
N ILE A 85 -11.63 1.93 -36.47
CA ILE A 85 -11.08 2.70 -37.59
C ILE A 85 -10.09 3.72 -37.03
N ILE A 86 -8.85 3.64 -37.47
CA ILE A 86 -7.83 4.65 -37.17
C ILE A 86 -7.77 5.61 -38.35
N GLU A 87 -8.12 6.87 -38.13
CA GLU A 87 -7.98 7.91 -39.14
C GLU A 87 -6.54 8.38 -39.27
N GLU A 88 -6.11 8.79 -40.45
CA GLU A 88 -4.78 9.35 -40.69
C GLU A 88 -4.49 10.55 -39.78
N GLY A 89 -5.51 11.38 -39.50
CA GLY A 89 -5.42 12.50 -38.59
C GLY A 89 -5.22 12.10 -37.12
N ASN A 90 -5.46 10.83 -36.76
CA ASN A 90 -5.25 10.29 -35.42
C ASN A 90 -3.94 9.49 -35.29
N LEU A 91 -3.26 9.21 -36.40
CA LEU A 91 -1.91 8.67 -36.35
C LEU A 91 -0.96 9.67 -35.70
N SER A 92 -0.07 9.15 -34.86
CA SER A 92 0.86 9.94 -34.04
C SER A 92 0.21 10.85 -33.00
N LYS A 93 -1.10 10.77 -32.77
CA LYS A 93 -1.72 11.36 -31.58
C LYS A 93 -1.54 10.45 -30.38
N GLU A 94 -1.10 11.08 -29.29
CA GLU A 94 -0.94 10.39 -27.99
C GLU A 94 -2.27 10.33 -27.26
N PHE A 95 -2.48 9.23 -26.55
CA PHE A 95 -3.58 9.05 -25.63
C PHE A 95 -3.11 8.33 -24.37
N ILE A 96 -3.85 8.48 -23.28
CA ILE A 96 -3.53 7.86 -22.01
C ILE A 96 -4.22 6.51 -21.92
N TYR A 97 -3.49 5.52 -21.46
CA TYR A 97 -3.99 4.19 -21.18
C TYR A 97 -3.71 3.81 -19.74
N PHE A 98 -4.70 3.21 -19.10
CA PHE A 98 -4.58 2.50 -17.82
C PHE A 98 -5.63 1.38 -17.76
N TYR A 99 -5.52 0.53 -16.77
CA TYR A 99 -6.54 -0.49 -16.52
C TYR A 99 -6.83 -0.58 -15.03
N TYR A 100 -7.99 -1.15 -14.68
CA TYR A 100 -8.28 -1.55 -13.32
C TYR A 100 -9.07 -2.85 -13.28
N ILE A 101 -8.92 -3.57 -12.16
CA ILE A 101 -9.59 -4.84 -11.93
C ILE A 101 -10.99 -4.56 -11.40
N ILE A 102 -12.03 -4.99 -12.14
CA ILE A 102 -13.42 -4.92 -11.70
C ILE A 102 -13.72 -6.05 -10.73
N SER A 103 -13.33 -7.28 -11.13
CA SER A 103 -13.55 -8.49 -10.36
C SER A 103 -12.34 -9.40 -10.48
N GLY A 104 -11.85 -9.88 -9.36
CA GLY A 104 -10.66 -10.71 -9.33
C GLY A 104 -10.58 -11.56 -8.07
N ALA A 105 -9.52 -12.36 -7.99
CA ALA A 105 -9.21 -13.17 -6.83
C ALA A 105 -8.04 -12.56 -6.06
N GLN A 106 -8.30 -11.86 -4.97
CA GLN A 106 -7.27 -11.29 -4.09
C GLN A 106 -6.22 -12.33 -3.67
N ALA A 107 -6.66 -13.57 -3.43
CA ALA A 107 -5.77 -14.69 -3.12
C ALA A 107 -4.80 -15.04 -4.25
N GLY A 108 -5.08 -14.63 -5.48
CA GLY A 108 -4.25 -14.78 -6.68
C GLY A 108 -3.48 -13.52 -7.09
N GLY A 109 -3.57 -12.46 -6.29
CA GLY A 109 -2.84 -11.21 -6.54
C GLY A 109 -3.58 -10.18 -7.41
N ALA A 110 -4.87 -10.39 -7.68
CA ALA A 110 -5.71 -9.45 -8.40
C ALA A 110 -6.96 -9.13 -7.57
N SER A 111 -7.02 -7.96 -6.98
CA SER A 111 -8.16 -7.52 -6.17
C SER A 111 -9.07 -6.61 -7.00
N GLY A 112 -10.36 -6.67 -6.77
CA GLY A 112 -11.28 -5.66 -7.31
C GLY A 112 -10.87 -4.27 -6.82
N GLY A 113 -10.73 -3.32 -7.73
CA GLY A 113 -10.23 -1.98 -7.45
C GLY A 113 -8.73 -1.78 -7.69
N ASP A 114 -7.92 -2.85 -7.84
CA ASP A 114 -6.50 -2.69 -8.20
C ASP A 114 -6.40 -1.96 -9.54
N MET A 115 -5.53 -0.95 -9.60
CA MET A 115 -5.33 -0.10 -10.78
C MET A 115 -3.87 -0.20 -11.25
N GLY A 116 -3.69 -0.34 -12.55
CA GLY A 116 -2.37 -0.30 -13.18
C GLY A 116 -1.89 1.13 -13.45
N ASP A 117 -0.58 1.30 -13.53
CA ASP A 117 0.04 2.59 -13.85
C ASP A 117 -0.44 3.13 -15.19
N SER A 118 -0.68 4.44 -15.25
CA SER A 118 -0.99 5.12 -16.50
C SER A 118 0.20 5.14 -17.45
N SER A 119 -0.07 5.05 -18.73
CA SER A 119 0.94 5.12 -19.78
C SER A 119 0.43 5.90 -20.98
N VAL A 120 1.35 6.43 -21.78
CA VAL A 120 1.03 7.11 -23.04
C VAL A 120 1.22 6.14 -24.19
N LEU A 121 0.18 5.98 -24.98
CA LEU A 121 0.17 5.14 -26.18
C LEU A 121 -0.02 6.01 -27.45
N GLU A 122 0.41 5.46 -28.57
CA GLU A 122 0.35 6.13 -29.88
C GLU A 122 0.22 5.10 -30.99
N PHE A 123 -0.74 5.29 -31.90
CA PHE A 123 -0.81 4.53 -33.17
C PHE A 123 0.06 5.18 -34.24
N ARG A 124 0.80 4.35 -34.98
CA ARG A 124 1.63 4.77 -36.13
C ARG A 124 1.45 3.85 -37.33
N LYS A 125 1.53 4.40 -38.52
CA LYS A 125 1.62 3.56 -39.72
C LYS A 125 2.96 2.82 -39.73
N PHE A 126 2.92 1.52 -39.93
CA PHE A 126 4.09 0.66 -40.01
C PHE A 126 4.01 -0.19 -41.28
N LYS A 127 4.60 0.28 -42.37
CA LYS A 127 4.40 -0.25 -43.72
C LYS A 127 2.92 -0.20 -44.10
N ASP A 128 2.33 -1.38 -44.39
CA ASP A 128 0.94 -1.54 -44.75
C ASP A 128 0.02 -1.76 -43.54
N ASP A 129 0.56 -1.77 -42.31
CA ASP A 129 -0.15 -2.05 -41.08
C ASP A 129 -0.17 -0.85 -40.14
N ILE A 130 -0.94 -0.96 -39.05
CA ILE A 130 -0.93 -0.05 -37.92
C ILE A 130 -0.19 -0.69 -36.75
N ALA A 131 0.72 0.06 -36.13
CA ALA A 131 1.48 -0.36 -34.97
C ALA A 131 1.12 0.49 -33.75
N LEU A 132 1.07 -0.13 -32.56
CA LEU A 132 0.87 0.54 -31.30
C LEU A 132 2.20 0.64 -30.54
N TYR A 133 2.54 1.84 -30.09
CA TYR A 133 3.72 2.13 -29.30
C TYR A 133 3.37 2.66 -27.93
N LYS A 134 4.13 2.24 -26.91
CA LYS A 134 4.11 2.82 -25.58
C LYS A 134 5.30 3.76 -25.43
N LYS A 135 5.01 5.01 -25.13
CA LYS A 135 5.99 6.10 -25.01
C LYS A 135 6.79 6.01 -23.73
N ASN A 136 8.04 6.39 -23.80
CA ASN A 136 8.84 6.64 -22.59
C ASN A 136 8.63 8.09 -22.16
N THR A 137 7.91 8.28 -21.03
CA THR A 137 7.58 9.61 -20.50
C THR A 137 8.49 10.02 -19.33
N VAL A 138 9.39 9.13 -18.88
CA VAL A 138 10.26 9.38 -17.71
C VAL A 138 11.38 10.37 -18.03
N PHE A 139 11.83 10.43 -19.29
CA PHE A 139 12.93 11.29 -19.70
C PHE A 139 12.42 12.46 -20.51
N ASN A 140 12.80 13.66 -20.06
CA ASN A 140 12.51 14.90 -20.76
C ASN A 140 13.81 15.52 -21.27
N TYR A 141 13.76 16.13 -22.45
CA TYR A 141 14.88 16.85 -23.06
C TYR A 141 14.35 17.98 -23.94
N ASP A 142 15.09 19.07 -23.97
CA ASP A 142 14.77 20.21 -24.82
C ASP A 142 15.22 19.89 -26.26
N ASP A 143 14.27 19.79 -27.17
CA ASP A 143 14.52 19.51 -28.61
C ASP A 143 15.44 20.54 -29.29
N SER A 144 15.51 21.76 -28.78
CA SER A 144 16.44 22.77 -29.21
C SER A 144 17.89 22.49 -28.83
N ASN A 145 18.13 21.60 -27.86
CA ASN A 145 19.45 21.22 -27.37
C ASN A 145 20.03 20.07 -28.21
N ASN A 146 21.31 20.22 -28.64
CA ASN A 146 21.97 19.17 -29.40
C ASN A 146 22.01 17.79 -28.74
N ILE A 147 21.90 17.73 -27.43
CA ILE A 147 21.88 16.49 -26.65
C ILE A 147 20.63 15.64 -27.00
N SER A 148 19.54 16.29 -27.42
CA SER A 148 18.31 15.60 -27.84
C SER A 148 18.54 14.60 -28.95
N LYS A 149 19.50 14.89 -29.85
CA LYS A 149 19.90 14.04 -30.97
C LYS A 149 20.55 12.72 -30.54
N SER A 150 21.04 12.62 -29.31
CA SER A 150 21.64 11.41 -28.73
C SER A 150 20.67 10.54 -27.92
N THR A 151 19.46 11.03 -27.64
CA THR A 151 18.51 10.37 -26.74
C THR A 151 18.01 9.04 -27.29
N LEU A 152 17.81 8.93 -28.59
CA LEU A 152 17.36 7.70 -29.26
C LEU A 152 18.35 6.53 -29.14
N THR A 153 19.55 6.75 -28.60
CA THR A 153 20.61 5.72 -28.53
C THR A 153 20.31 4.69 -27.43
N ASN A 154 19.78 5.13 -26.28
CA ASN A 154 19.58 4.29 -25.09
C ASN A 154 18.21 4.49 -24.41
N ILE A 155 17.35 5.36 -24.93
CA ILE A 155 15.97 5.57 -24.45
C ILE A 155 15.03 5.03 -25.52
N LEU A 156 14.33 3.96 -25.21
CA LEU A 156 13.49 3.24 -26.15
C LEU A 156 12.01 3.46 -25.84
N GLU A 157 11.21 3.49 -26.90
CA GLU A 157 9.78 3.27 -26.85
C GLU A 157 9.51 1.77 -26.92
N SER A 158 8.40 1.30 -26.36
CA SER A 158 8.03 -0.10 -26.48
C SER A 158 7.09 -0.31 -27.66
N PHE A 159 7.47 -1.18 -28.57
CA PHE A 159 6.59 -1.67 -29.63
C PHE A 159 5.63 -2.70 -29.00
N VAL A 160 4.35 -2.32 -28.83
CA VAL A 160 3.36 -3.13 -28.13
C VAL A 160 2.79 -4.20 -29.05
N GLY A 161 2.38 -3.82 -30.28
CA GLY A 161 1.79 -4.75 -31.20
C GLY A 161 1.65 -4.17 -32.61
N ARG A 162 1.32 -5.05 -33.55
CA ARG A 162 1.06 -4.75 -34.95
C ARG A 162 -0.28 -5.32 -35.36
N PHE A 163 -1.09 -4.52 -36.06
CA PHE A 163 -2.45 -4.82 -36.50
C PHE A 163 -2.51 -4.70 -38.01
N GLU A 164 -2.85 -5.78 -38.65
CA GLU A 164 -3.09 -5.83 -40.10
C GLU A 164 -4.26 -4.90 -40.45
N VAL A 165 -4.05 -4.06 -41.46
CA VAL A 165 -5.12 -3.23 -42.02
C VAL A 165 -5.99 -4.09 -42.92
N LYS A 166 -7.24 -4.31 -42.50
CA LYS A 166 -8.20 -5.11 -43.28
C LYS A 166 -8.67 -4.34 -44.52
N ILE A 167 -8.93 -3.03 -44.37
CA ILE A 167 -9.33 -2.13 -45.46
C ILE A 167 -8.68 -0.76 -45.21
N GLU A 168 -8.07 -0.20 -46.27
CA GLU A 168 -7.59 1.19 -46.28
C GLU A 168 -8.44 1.99 -47.28
N GLU A 169 -9.07 3.06 -46.81
CA GLU A 169 -9.95 3.90 -47.60
C GLU A 169 -9.78 5.38 -47.22
N GLU A 170 -9.35 6.21 -48.12
CA GLU A 170 -9.19 7.69 -47.95
C GLU A 170 -8.49 8.11 -46.65
N GLY A 171 -7.44 7.41 -46.24
CA GLY A 171 -6.72 7.69 -44.99
C GLY A 171 -7.42 7.18 -43.71
N ARG A 172 -8.35 6.24 -43.87
CA ARG A 172 -9.02 5.49 -42.84
C ARG A 172 -8.52 4.05 -42.87
N TYR A 173 -8.16 3.50 -41.70
CA TYR A 173 -7.56 2.18 -41.54
C TYR A 173 -8.43 1.33 -40.64
N LEU A 174 -9.15 0.34 -41.23
CA LEU A 174 -9.93 -0.62 -40.46
C LEU A 174 -8.98 -1.71 -39.92
N ILE A 175 -8.94 -1.89 -38.61
CA ILE A 175 -8.09 -2.90 -37.95
C ILE A 175 -8.92 -3.75 -36.97
N ASN A 176 -8.58 -5.04 -36.86
CA ASN A 176 -9.09 -5.93 -35.83
C ASN A 176 -8.32 -5.68 -34.54
N ILE A 177 -9.05 -5.46 -33.43
CA ILE A 177 -8.48 -5.14 -32.10
C ILE A 177 -8.56 -6.29 -31.10
N ASP A 178 -9.10 -7.44 -31.43
CA ASP A 178 -9.23 -8.59 -30.51
C ASP A 178 -7.89 -8.96 -29.90
N LYS A 179 -6.82 -9.05 -30.71
CA LYS A 179 -5.48 -9.40 -30.25
C LYS A 179 -4.91 -8.43 -29.21
N LEU A 180 -5.39 -7.20 -29.19
CA LEU A 180 -4.96 -6.19 -28.22
C LEU A 180 -5.46 -6.53 -26.80
N PHE A 181 -6.63 -7.15 -26.70
CA PHE A 181 -7.35 -7.39 -25.46
C PHE A 181 -7.38 -8.86 -25.03
N LEU A 182 -7.40 -9.81 -25.96
CA LEU A 182 -7.57 -11.23 -25.62
C LEU A 182 -6.30 -11.93 -25.10
N GLY A 183 -5.28 -11.15 -24.71
CA GLY A 183 -4.02 -11.63 -24.15
C GLY A 183 -3.42 -10.60 -23.17
N GLU A 184 -2.18 -10.83 -22.73
CA GLU A 184 -1.47 -9.93 -21.81
C GLU A 184 -0.68 -8.82 -22.54
N MET A 185 -1.15 -8.34 -23.71
CA MET A 185 -0.45 -7.32 -24.50
C MET A 185 -0.44 -5.95 -23.77
N LEU A 186 -1.57 -5.58 -23.18
CA LEU A 186 -1.74 -4.32 -22.46
C LEU A 186 -1.63 -4.47 -20.93
N VAL A 187 -1.88 -5.66 -20.41
CA VAL A 187 -1.97 -5.91 -18.96
C VAL A 187 -1.24 -7.19 -18.60
N GLY A 188 -0.40 -7.15 -17.59
CA GLY A 188 0.25 -8.34 -17.03
C GLY A 188 -0.51 -8.80 -15.78
N LEU A 189 -1.46 -9.73 -15.93
CA LEU A 189 -2.27 -10.27 -14.84
C LEU A 189 -1.63 -11.47 -14.15
N THR A 190 -0.70 -12.14 -14.84
CA THR A 190 0.01 -13.29 -14.28
C THR A 190 1.18 -12.81 -13.43
N PRO A 191 1.15 -13.00 -12.09
CA PRO A 191 2.27 -12.59 -11.25
C PRO A 191 3.57 -13.28 -11.67
N PRO A 192 4.74 -12.59 -11.63
CA PRO A 192 6.03 -13.23 -11.85
C PRO A 192 6.23 -14.44 -10.94
N LYS A 193 6.88 -15.49 -11.43
CA LYS A 193 7.08 -16.77 -10.69
C LYS A 193 7.69 -16.59 -9.31
N GLU A 194 8.55 -15.60 -9.14
CA GLU A 194 9.21 -15.24 -7.88
C GLU A 194 8.21 -14.77 -6.81
N TYR A 195 7.11 -14.17 -7.22
CA TYR A 195 6.05 -13.69 -6.31
C TYR A 195 4.88 -14.68 -6.20
N ALA A 196 4.76 -15.65 -7.12
CA ALA A 196 3.65 -16.61 -7.10
C ALA A 196 3.57 -17.43 -5.80
N GLU A 197 4.69 -17.63 -5.11
CA GLU A 197 4.74 -18.36 -3.83
C GLU A 197 4.08 -17.60 -2.66
N TYR A 198 3.93 -16.28 -2.78
CA TYR A 198 3.28 -15.43 -1.77
C TYR A 198 1.75 -15.47 -1.84
N TYR A 199 1.18 -15.98 -2.94
CA TYR A 199 -0.25 -16.06 -3.12
C TYR A 199 -0.77 -17.45 -2.75
N SER A 200 -1.91 -17.50 -2.07
CA SER A 200 -2.59 -18.75 -1.71
C SER A 200 -3.32 -19.41 -2.89
N LEU A 201 -3.57 -18.64 -3.96
CA LEU A 201 -4.08 -19.12 -5.24
C LEU A 201 -3.08 -18.80 -6.36
N ILE A 202 -2.72 -19.80 -7.15
CA ILE A 202 -1.91 -19.62 -8.35
C ILE A 202 -2.83 -19.73 -9.55
N LEU A 203 -3.03 -18.63 -10.27
CA LEU A 203 -3.99 -18.52 -11.38
C LEU A 203 -3.72 -19.50 -12.54
N GLY A 204 -2.45 -19.75 -12.86
CA GLY A 204 -2.08 -20.58 -14.01
C GLY A 204 -1.85 -19.75 -15.27
N ARG A 205 -2.27 -20.25 -16.43
CA ARG A 205 -2.14 -19.57 -17.72
C ARG A 205 -3.49 -19.05 -18.21
N ILE A 206 -3.48 -17.95 -18.93
CA ILE A 206 -4.65 -17.49 -19.69
C ILE A 206 -5.06 -18.60 -20.66
N ASP A 207 -6.36 -18.84 -20.73
CA ASP A 207 -7.03 -19.77 -21.64
C ASP A 207 -7.78 -18.94 -22.68
N ASP A 208 -7.24 -18.88 -23.90
CA ASP A 208 -7.78 -18.08 -25.01
C ASP A 208 -9.25 -18.41 -25.33
N LYS A 209 -9.67 -19.65 -25.05
CA LYS A 209 -11.08 -20.08 -25.27
C LYS A 209 -12.04 -19.62 -24.19
N LYS A 210 -11.53 -19.03 -23.11
CA LYS A 210 -12.31 -18.53 -21.97
C LYS A 210 -12.07 -17.05 -21.71
N THR A 211 -11.27 -16.43 -22.57
CA THR A 211 -10.99 -15.00 -22.54
C THR A 211 -11.81 -14.33 -23.63
N TYR A 212 -12.57 -13.32 -23.27
CA TYR A 212 -13.46 -12.61 -24.20
C TYR A 212 -13.70 -11.18 -23.74
N ILE A 213 -14.06 -10.30 -24.69
CA ILE A 213 -14.52 -8.95 -24.39
C ILE A 213 -15.95 -9.07 -23.86
N SER A 214 -16.16 -8.74 -22.60
CA SER A 214 -17.44 -8.89 -21.92
C SER A 214 -18.34 -7.67 -22.01
N ARG A 215 -17.77 -6.50 -22.26
CA ARG A 215 -18.52 -5.25 -22.38
C ARG A 215 -17.68 -4.16 -23.02
N VAL A 216 -18.31 -3.36 -23.86
CA VAL A 216 -17.75 -2.10 -24.36
C VAL A 216 -18.67 -0.96 -23.94
N LYS A 217 -18.10 0.10 -23.36
CA LYS A 217 -18.76 1.38 -23.17
C LYS A 217 -17.88 2.48 -23.76
N ASN A 218 -18.49 3.36 -24.50
CA ASN A 218 -17.76 4.41 -25.19
C ASN A 218 -18.33 5.78 -24.82
N TYR A 219 -17.45 6.71 -24.54
CA TYR A 219 -17.77 8.06 -24.10
C TYR A 219 -17.03 9.06 -24.97
N PRO A 220 -17.43 10.34 -25.00
CA PRO A 220 -16.77 11.34 -25.86
C PRO A 220 -15.25 11.52 -25.61
N LYS A 221 -14.77 11.23 -24.40
CA LYS A 221 -13.37 11.43 -23.99
C LYS A 221 -12.64 10.16 -23.57
N ASN A 222 -13.35 9.04 -23.53
CA ASN A 222 -12.73 7.75 -23.22
C ASN A 222 -13.47 6.57 -23.80
N THR A 223 -12.73 5.54 -24.12
CA THR A 223 -13.24 4.21 -24.49
C THR A 223 -12.92 3.23 -23.37
N SER A 224 -13.92 2.52 -22.90
CA SER A 224 -13.88 1.54 -21.81
C SER A 224 -14.19 0.14 -22.34
N ILE A 225 -13.24 -0.78 -22.23
CA ILE A 225 -13.37 -2.16 -22.71
C ILE A 225 -13.13 -3.11 -21.54
N GLU A 226 -14.18 -3.85 -21.18
CA GLU A 226 -14.08 -4.89 -20.14
C GLU A 226 -13.76 -6.23 -20.78
N VAL A 227 -12.75 -6.89 -20.25
CA VAL A 227 -12.30 -8.20 -20.70
C VAL A 227 -12.37 -9.17 -19.53
N THR A 228 -13.02 -10.29 -19.75
CA THR A 228 -12.99 -11.44 -18.85
C THR A 228 -11.83 -12.34 -19.24
N TYR A 229 -10.79 -12.37 -18.44
CA TYR A 229 -9.63 -13.24 -18.61
C TYR A 229 -9.87 -14.56 -17.88
N GLY A 230 -9.98 -15.64 -18.65
CA GLY A 230 -10.11 -16.99 -18.11
C GLY A 230 -8.74 -17.61 -17.84
N PHE A 231 -8.52 -18.14 -16.64
CA PHE A 231 -7.28 -18.81 -16.25
C PHE A 231 -7.50 -20.32 -16.05
N PHE A 232 -6.49 -21.12 -16.39
CA PHE A 232 -6.49 -22.54 -16.16
C PHE A 232 -5.18 -23.01 -15.50
N ASN A 233 -5.32 -23.68 -14.36
CA ASN A 233 -4.24 -24.35 -13.66
C ASN A 233 -4.62 -25.80 -13.38
N PRO A 234 -4.04 -26.79 -14.09
CA PRO A 234 -4.42 -28.20 -13.91
C PRO A 234 -4.04 -28.76 -12.54
N SER A 235 -3.12 -28.11 -11.81
CA SER A 235 -2.60 -28.60 -10.52
C SER A 235 -2.43 -27.44 -9.54
N PRO A 236 -3.55 -26.82 -9.08
CA PRO A 236 -3.49 -25.69 -8.17
C PRO A 236 -2.94 -26.10 -6.81
N LYS A 237 -2.18 -25.22 -6.17
CA LYS A 237 -1.77 -25.36 -4.77
C LYS A 237 -2.90 -24.83 -3.88
N GLY A 238 -3.59 -25.73 -3.18
CA GLY A 238 -4.65 -25.36 -2.26
C GLY A 238 -5.97 -24.95 -2.94
N SER A 239 -6.89 -24.53 -2.13
CA SER A 239 -8.17 -23.96 -2.51
C SER A 239 -8.46 -22.75 -1.62
N VAL A 240 -9.20 -21.78 -2.14
CA VAL A 240 -9.65 -20.60 -1.40
C VAL A 240 -11.17 -20.50 -1.55
N ASP A 241 -11.87 -20.12 -0.47
CA ASP A 241 -13.34 -20.08 -0.46
C ASP A 241 -13.92 -19.08 -1.49
N ALA A 242 -13.14 -18.08 -1.87
CA ALA A 242 -13.52 -17.10 -2.89
C ALA A 242 -13.54 -17.68 -4.32
N VAL A 243 -12.94 -18.84 -4.56
CA VAL A 243 -12.88 -19.49 -5.88
C VAL A 243 -13.37 -20.93 -5.77
N PRO A 244 -14.56 -21.25 -6.32
CA PRO A 244 -15.18 -22.57 -6.15
C PRO A 244 -14.35 -23.74 -6.67
N ASP A 245 -13.59 -23.53 -7.75
CA ASP A 245 -12.65 -24.51 -8.30
C ASP A 245 -11.34 -23.82 -8.67
N ALA A 246 -10.31 -24.07 -7.88
CA ALA A 246 -9.00 -23.44 -8.03
C ALA A 246 -8.28 -23.76 -9.36
N ARG A 247 -8.77 -24.72 -10.15
CA ARG A 247 -8.28 -24.99 -11.51
C ARG A 247 -8.74 -23.94 -12.50
N TYR A 248 -9.87 -23.28 -12.24
CA TYR A 248 -10.50 -22.32 -13.11
C TYR A 248 -10.76 -21.03 -12.32
N SER A 249 -10.20 -19.96 -12.76
CA SER A 249 -10.44 -18.63 -12.19
C SER A 249 -10.62 -17.63 -13.33
N SER A 250 -11.29 -16.54 -13.03
CA SER A 250 -11.44 -15.44 -13.97
C SER A 250 -11.14 -14.11 -13.28
N ILE A 251 -10.58 -13.20 -14.06
CA ILE A 251 -10.33 -11.80 -13.67
C ILE A 251 -11.03 -10.94 -14.72
N VAL A 252 -11.85 -10.00 -14.27
CA VAL A 252 -12.43 -8.99 -15.15
C VAL A 252 -11.60 -7.72 -15.00
N ALA A 253 -10.88 -7.35 -16.06
CA ALA A 253 -10.14 -6.10 -16.14
C ALA A 253 -10.85 -5.14 -17.12
N ARG A 254 -10.88 -3.87 -16.75
CA ARG A 254 -11.39 -2.79 -17.59
C ARG A 254 -10.21 -1.98 -18.12
N HIS A 255 -10.08 -1.95 -19.44
CA HIS A 255 -9.10 -1.17 -20.16
C HIS A 255 -9.68 0.19 -20.49
N MET A 256 -8.95 1.23 -20.17
CA MET A 256 -9.35 2.63 -20.35
C MET A 256 -8.41 3.32 -21.33
N PHE A 257 -8.95 3.82 -22.41
CA PHE A 257 -8.28 4.72 -23.33
C PHE A 257 -8.88 6.10 -23.14
N VAL A 258 -8.04 7.08 -22.85
CA VAL A 258 -8.49 8.42 -22.49
C VAL A 258 -7.79 9.45 -23.38
N GLU A 259 -8.57 10.40 -23.88
CA GLU A 259 -8.07 11.52 -24.66
C GLU A 259 -6.99 12.28 -23.86
N MET A 260 -5.89 12.63 -24.53
CA MET A 260 -4.85 13.45 -23.90
C MET A 260 -5.43 14.83 -23.54
N PRO A 261 -5.35 15.30 -22.28
CA PRO A 261 -5.76 16.64 -21.91
C PRO A 261 -5.05 17.71 -22.71
N ASP A 262 -5.64 18.91 -22.79
CA ASP A 262 -5.02 20.06 -23.45
C ASP A 262 -3.74 20.53 -22.73
N ASP A 263 -2.88 21.30 -23.44
CA ASP A 263 -1.58 21.77 -22.95
C ASP A 263 -1.65 22.96 -21.98
N ASN A 264 -2.83 23.35 -21.52
CA ASN A 264 -3.01 24.53 -20.64
C ASN A 264 -2.81 24.21 -19.14
N TYR A 265 -2.44 22.99 -18.79
CA TYR A 265 -2.10 22.62 -17.41
C TYR A 265 -0.68 23.08 -17.07
N GLU A 266 -0.51 23.71 -15.91
CA GLU A 266 0.79 24.13 -15.39
C GLU A 266 1.32 23.10 -14.39
N PRO A 267 2.32 22.27 -14.75
CA PRO A 267 2.89 21.29 -13.84
C PRO A 267 3.60 21.92 -12.66
N ARG A 268 3.58 21.26 -11.51
CA ARG A 268 4.30 21.70 -10.32
C ARG A 268 5.36 20.69 -9.91
N VAL A 269 6.61 21.17 -9.75
CA VAL A 269 7.74 20.33 -9.35
C VAL A 269 7.57 19.88 -7.90
N ALA A 270 7.77 18.59 -7.66
CA ALA A 270 7.75 17.98 -6.36
C ALA A 270 8.89 18.47 -5.45
N ASP A 271 8.69 18.42 -4.14
CA ASP A 271 9.73 18.68 -3.15
C ASP A 271 9.73 17.55 -2.11
N GLN A 272 10.90 17.05 -1.75
CA GLN A 272 11.05 15.92 -0.82
C GLN A 272 10.45 16.18 0.57
N ARG A 273 10.21 17.44 0.94
CA ARG A 273 9.64 17.86 2.23
C ARG A 273 8.13 17.76 2.27
N VAL A 274 7.46 17.58 1.09
CA VAL A 274 6.00 17.50 0.96
C VAL A 274 5.63 16.19 0.27
N GLY A 275 4.74 15.43 0.90
CA GLY A 275 4.36 14.10 0.44
C GLY A 275 3.28 14.09 -0.63
N TYR A 276 3.65 14.29 -1.87
CA TYR A 276 2.77 14.07 -3.01
C TYR A 276 3.11 12.79 -3.76
N PHE A 277 2.11 12.10 -4.31
CA PHE A 277 2.36 11.23 -5.44
C PHE A 277 2.90 12.06 -6.59
N SER A 278 3.83 11.52 -7.34
CA SER A 278 4.49 12.27 -8.39
C SER A 278 4.73 11.45 -9.64
N THR A 279 4.60 12.10 -10.77
CA THR A 279 5.04 11.61 -12.06
C THR A 279 6.54 11.81 -12.17
N LYS A 280 7.27 10.72 -12.39
CA LYS A 280 8.74 10.73 -12.46
C LYS A 280 9.22 11.39 -13.74
N ILE A 281 10.00 12.45 -13.62
CA ILE A 281 10.64 13.16 -14.74
C ILE A 281 12.15 13.29 -14.50
N THR A 282 12.94 12.89 -15.49
CA THR A 282 14.39 13.10 -15.51
C THR A 282 14.74 14.05 -16.64
N ASP A 283 15.19 15.26 -16.31
CA ASP A 283 15.57 16.27 -17.28
C ASP A 283 17.00 16.01 -17.78
N LEU A 284 17.13 15.59 -19.02
CA LEU A 284 18.41 15.32 -19.66
C LEU A 284 19.02 16.57 -20.33
N SER A 285 18.33 17.71 -20.33
CA SER A 285 18.82 18.98 -20.89
C SER A 285 19.78 19.72 -19.94
N THR A 286 19.74 19.38 -18.62
CA THR A 286 20.56 20.03 -17.60
C THR A 286 21.91 19.35 -17.42
N TYR A 287 22.94 20.13 -17.03
CA TYR A 287 24.23 19.63 -16.58
C TYR A 287 24.30 19.39 -15.07
N ASP A 288 23.18 19.58 -14.35
CA ASP A 288 23.11 19.34 -12.92
C ASP A 288 23.41 17.86 -12.61
N TYR A 289 24.00 17.62 -11.43
CA TYR A 289 24.28 16.27 -10.96
C TYR A 289 22.97 15.48 -10.72
N PHE A 290 21.98 16.14 -10.11
CA PHE A 290 20.63 15.59 -9.96
C PHE A 290 19.72 16.13 -11.04
N LYS A 291 19.16 15.23 -11.83
CA LYS A 291 18.33 15.54 -13.01
C LYS A 291 16.84 15.27 -12.78
N GLY A 292 16.47 14.82 -11.58
CA GLY A 292 15.08 14.56 -11.23
C GLY A 292 14.29 15.85 -11.07
N LYS A 293 13.21 15.98 -11.81
CA LYS A 293 12.23 17.09 -11.76
C LYS A 293 10.83 16.49 -11.71
N ASP A 294 10.62 15.57 -10.77
CA ASP A 294 9.34 14.90 -10.62
C ASP A 294 8.21 15.92 -10.44
N LEU A 295 7.06 15.66 -11.03
CA LEU A 295 5.90 16.54 -11.02
C LEU A 295 4.85 15.98 -10.07
N ILE A 296 4.33 16.80 -9.14
CA ILE A 296 3.26 16.33 -8.24
C ILE A 296 2.00 16.01 -9.03
N ASN A 297 1.32 14.94 -8.61
CA ASN A 297 0.02 14.60 -9.17
C ASN A 297 -1.05 15.45 -8.47
N ARG A 298 -1.79 16.25 -9.23
CA ARG A 298 -2.84 17.14 -8.70
C ARG A 298 -3.91 17.45 -9.74
N TRP A 299 -5.09 17.82 -9.28
CA TRP A 299 -6.18 18.31 -10.12
C TRP A 299 -5.90 19.70 -10.69
N ARG A 300 -6.42 19.97 -11.89
CA ARG A 300 -6.44 21.30 -12.49
C ARG A 300 -7.54 22.15 -11.82
N LEU A 301 -7.15 23.17 -11.06
CA LEU A 301 -8.07 24.13 -10.51
C LEU A 301 -7.74 25.54 -11.01
N ILE A 302 -8.73 26.21 -11.62
CA ILE A 302 -8.62 27.56 -12.16
C ILE A 302 -9.70 28.40 -11.49
N LYS A 303 -9.32 29.54 -10.89
CA LYS A 303 -10.28 30.48 -10.26
C LYS A 303 -11.28 31.02 -11.28
N LYS A 304 -12.58 31.05 -10.95
CA LYS A 304 -13.59 31.76 -11.73
C LYS A 304 -13.31 33.26 -11.76
N ASP A 305 -12.89 33.85 -10.63
CA ASP A 305 -12.41 35.22 -10.52
C ASP A 305 -10.94 35.22 -10.11
N PRO A 306 -10.00 35.37 -11.08
CA PRO A 306 -8.58 35.40 -10.80
C PRO A 306 -8.13 36.54 -9.89
N THR A 307 -8.96 37.59 -9.75
CA THR A 307 -8.63 38.78 -8.94
C THR A 307 -9.07 38.67 -7.48
N ALA A 308 -9.93 37.69 -7.17
CA ALA A 308 -10.38 37.45 -5.81
C ALA A 308 -9.34 36.68 -5.00
N GLU A 309 -9.15 37.02 -3.73
CA GLU A 309 -8.32 36.29 -2.80
C GLU A 309 -8.80 34.83 -2.69
N ILE A 310 -10.10 34.63 -2.51
CA ILE A 310 -10.74 33.30 -2.51
C ILE A 310 -11.85 33.30 -3.57
N SER A 311 -11.79 32.32 -4.50
CA SER A 311 -12.77 32.14 -5.57
C SER A 311 -13.25 30.68 -5.63
N GLU A 312 -14.44 30.46 -6.18
CA GLU A 312 -14.80 29.13 -6.65
C GLU A 312 -13.90 28.73 -7.83
N PRO A 313 -13.60 27.46 -8.04
CA PRO A 313 -12.98 27.02 -9.28
C PRO A 313 -13.98 27.02 -10.44
N VAL A 314 -13.47 27.13 -11.67
CA VAL A 314 -14.27 26.95 -12.89
C VAL A 314 -14.92 25.57 -12.90
N ASN A 315 -14.13 24.54 -12.61
CA ASN A 315 -14.55 23.15 -12.48
C ASN A 315 -14.13 22.65 -11.09
N PRO A 316 -15.07 22.40 -10.17
CA PRO A 316 -14.75 21.77 -8.89
C PRO A 316 -14.41 20.29 -9.06
N ILE A 317 -13.66 19.74 -8.11
CA ILE A 317 -13.42 18.30 -7.97
C ILE A 317 -14.71 17.71 -7.40
N VAL A 318 -15.41 16.88 -8.18
CA VAL A 318 -16.69 16.28 -7.76
C VAL A 318 -16.47 14.81 -7.43
N PHE A 319 -16.85 14.39 -6.22
CA PHE A 319 -16.94 13.00 -5.83
C PHE A 319 -18.41 12.57 -5.75
N TRP A 320 -18.71 11.45 -6.37
CA TRP A 320 -20.03 10.85 -6.37
C TRP A 320 -20.07 9.68 -5.38
N VAL A 321 -20.93 9.81 -4.36
CA VAL A 321 -21.21 8.73 -3.43
C VAL A 321 -22.13 7.75 -4.11
N GLU A 322 -21.67 6.52 -4.32
CA GLU A 322 -22.42 5.46 -5.02
C GLU A 322 -23.76 5.16 -4.31
N ASN A 323 -24.79 4.89 -5.09
CA ASN A 323 -26.13 4.62 -4.55
C ASN A 323 -26.20 3.35 -3.69
N SER A 324 -25.25 2.42 -3.83
CA SER A 324 -25.09 1.22 -2.98
C SER A 324 -24.62 1.53 -1.54
N THR A 325 -24.18 2.76 -1.26
CA THR A 325 -23.75 3.19 0.08
C THR A 325 -24.93 3.13 1.06
N PRO A 326 -24.78 2.47 2.25
CA PRO A 326 -25.85 2.44 3.26
C PRO A 326 -26.33 3.83 3.65
N GLU A 327 -27.65 4.03 3.76
CA GLU A 327 -28.26 5.34 3.99
C GLU A 327 -27.76 6.03 5.28
N GLU A 328 -27.49 5.25 6.33
CA GLU A 328 -26.95 5.76 7.60
C GLU A 328 -25.49 6.19 7.51
N ILE A 329 -24.75 5.74 6.48
CA ILE A 329 -23.33 6.03 6.26
C ILE A 329 -23.13 7.18 5.28
N LYS A 330 -24.04 7.37 4.30
CA LYS A 330 -23.97 8.44 3.30
C LYS A 330 -23.65 9.82 3.88
N PRO A 331 -24.30 10.27 4.99
CA PRO A 331 -23.99 11.59 5.58
C PRO A 331 -22.54 11.76 6.02
N PHE A 332 -21.92 10.69 6.54
CA PHE A 332 -20.53 10.73 7.02
C PHE A 332 -19.54 10.80 5.85
N VAL A 333 -19.84 10.10 4.75
CA VAL A 333 -19.04 10.14 3.52
C VAL A 333 -19.14 11.53 2.88
N VAL A 334 -20.35 12.11 2.76
CA VAL A 334 -20.58 13.46 2.24
C VAL A 334 -19.82 14.50 3.09
N GLU A 335 -19.94 14.42 4.41
CA GLU A 335 -19.24 15.28 5.34
C GLU A 335 -17.73 15.26 5.10
N ALA A 336 -17.13 14.08 5.01
CA ALA A 336 -15.70 13.90 4.82
C ALA A 336 -15.20 14.51 3.48
N ILE A 337 -15.98 14.37 2.40
CA ILE A 337 -15.66 14.98 1.11
C ILE A 337 -15.57 16.51 1.24
N GLU A 338 -16.58 17.12 1.84
CA GLU A 338 -16.70 18.57 1.91
C GLU A 338 -15.71 19.20 2.90
N LEU A 339 -15.27 18.47 3.93
CA LEU A 339 -14.28 18.95 4.91
C LEU A 339 -12.93 19.32 4.30
N TRP A 340 -12.56 18.75 3.16
CA TRP A 340 -11.32 19.15 2.46
C TRP A 340 -11.35 20.62 2.00
N ASN A 341 -12.53 21.25 1.88
CA ASN A 341 -12.62 22.66 1.56
C ASN A 341 -11.94 23.56 2.61
N ILE A 342 -11.78 23.10 3.86
CA ILE A 342 -10.99 23.80 4.89
C ILE A 342 -9.55 24.05 4.40
N ALA A 343 -8.93 23.05 3.78
CA ALA A 343 -7.58 23.15 3.22
C ALA A 343 -7.55 23.98 1.93
N PHE A 344 -8.55 23.79 1.06
CA PHE A 344 -8.62 24.53 -0.20
C PHE A 344 -8.90 26.03 -0.02
N GLU A 345 -9.63 26.45 1.01
CA GLU A 345 -9.80 27.86 1.33
C GLU A 345 -8.46 28.56 1.66
N LYS A 346 -7.54 27.84 2.31
CA LYS A 346 -6.16 28.34 2.54
C LYS A 346 -5.33 28.42 1.26
N ALA A 347 -5.65 27.61 0.25
CA ALA A 347 -5.04 27.67 -1.08
C ALA A 347 -5.73 28.69 -2.01
N GLY A 348 -6.77 29.42 -1.54
CA GLY A 348 -7.49 30.46 -2.29
C GLY A 348 -8.70 29.95 -3.09
N PHE A 349 -9.23 28.76 -2.75
CA PHE A 349 -10.44 28.22 -3.38
C PHE A 349 -11.52 27.92 -2.34
N LYS A 350 -12.77 28.31 -2.61
CA LYS A 350 -13.97 27.85 -1.89
C LYS A 350 -14.75 26.87 -2.76
N ASN A 351 -15.44 25.92 -2.16
CA ASN A 351 -16.22 24.91 -2.87
C ASN A 351 -15.37 24.18 -3.94
N ALA A 352 -14.11 23.94 -3.62
CA ALA A 352 -13.18 23.25 -4.53
C ALA A 352 -13.51 21.77 -4.66
N VAL A 353 -13.98 21.14 -3.58
CA VAL A 353 -14.36 19.73 -3.50
C VAL A 353 -15.86 19.66 -3.19
N VAL A 354 -16.61 18.90 -3.97
CA VAL A 354 -18.08 18.83 -3.90
C VAL A 354 -18.52 17.37 -3.84
N ALA A 355 -19.38 17.07 -2.88
CA ALA A 355 -20.05 15.77 -2.78
C ALA A 355 -21.34 15.77 -3.58
N LYS A 356 -21.60 14.65 -4.29
CA LYS A 356 -22.89 14.35 -4.91
C LYS A 356 -23.27 12.90 -4.65
N ILE A 357 -24.57 12.63 -4.60
CA ILE A 357 -25.08 11.27 -4.48
C ILE A 357 -25.47 10.78 -5.85
N GLN A 358 -25.03 9.58 -6.23
CA GLN A 358 -25.39 8.95 -7.49
C GLN A 358 -26.90 8.67 -7.51
N PRO A 359 -27.63 9.14 -8.53
CA PRO A 359 -29.03 8.79 -8.70
C PRO A 359 -29.21 7.28 -8.96
N ASP A 360 -30.33 6.70 -8.50
CA ASP A 360 -30.63 5.29 -8.74
C ASP A 360 -30.84 4.93 -10.22
N ASP A 361 -31.22 5.92 -11.03
CA ASP A 361 -31.43 5.84 -12.47
C ASP A 361 -30.25 6.39 -13.30
N ALA A 362 -29.06 6.53 -12.70
CA ALA A 362 -27.88 7.00 -13.40
C ALA A 362 -27.50 6.03 -14.56
N GLU A 363 -27.36 6.58 -15.75
CA GLU A 363 -26.94 5.83 -16.95
C GLU A 363 -25.41 5.67 -17.06
N TRP A 364 -24.65 6.35 -16.20
CA TRP A 364 -23.20 6.31 -16.13
C TRP A 364 -22.70 5.47 -14.93
N ASP A 365 -21.49 5.00 -15.00
CA ASP A 365 -20.78 4.31 -13.91
C ASP A 365 -19.31 4.79 -13.82
N ALA A 366 -18.54 4.22 -12.89
CA ALA A 366 -17.11 4.52 -12.73
C ALA A 366 -16.25 4.18 -13.96
N GLY A 367 -16.82 3.67 -15.04
CA GLY A 367 -16.15 3.52 -16.33
C GLY A 367 -16.05 4.83 -17.13
N ASP A 368 -16.79 5.87 -16.74
CA ASP A 368 -16.65 7.19 -17.33
C ASP A 368 -15.73 8.05 -16.47
N VAL A 369 -14.56 8.42 -16.99
CA VAL A 369 -13.55 9.24 -16.30
C VAL A 369 -14.03 10.62 -15.86
N GLN A 370 -15.20 11.04 -16.29
CA GLN A 370 -15.80 12.31 -15.85
C GLN A 370 -16.40 12.24 -14.43
N TYR A 371 -16.55 11.02 -13.88
CA TYR A 371 -17.17 10.78 -12.58
C TYR A 371 -16.19 10.11 -11.64
N ASN A 372 -15.71 10.82 -10.62
CA ASN A 372 -14.95 10.19 -9.54
C ASN A 372 -15.96 9.57 -8.57
N VAL A 373 -15.89 8.27 -8.35
CA VAL A 373 -16.90 7.53 -7.59
C VAL A 373 -16.31 6.96 -6.30
N ILE A 374 -17.01 7.16 -5.18
CA ILE A 374 -16.76 6.44 -3.93
C ILE A 374 -17.71 5.27 -3.88
N ARG A 375 -17.16 4.07 -4.02
CA ARG A 375 -17.91 2.81 -4.05
C ARG A 375 -17.58 1.92 -2.88
N TRP A 376 -18.42 0.92 -2.64
CA TRP A 376 -18.25 -0.06 -1.60
C TRP A 376 -17.95 -1.44 -2.17
N ALA A 377 -17.02 -2.16 -1.53
CA ALA A 377 -16.70 -3.54 -1.84
C ALA A 377 -17.01 -4.44 -0.65
N SER A 378 -17.38 -5.68 -0.93
CA SER A 378 -17.64 -6.72 0.07
C SER A 378 -16.70 -7.89 -0.16
N THR A 379 -15.47 -7.74 0.32
CA THR A 379 -14.43 -8.75 0.18
C THR A 379 -14.43 -9.69 1.39
N PRO A 380 -14.41 -11.02 1.20
CA PRO A 380 -14.43 -11.97 2.32
C PRO A 380 -13.29 -11.81 3.32
N SER A 381 -12.11 -11.37 2.87
CA SER A 381 -10.92 -11.13 3.69
C SER A 381 -10.15 -9.94 3.13
N PRO A 382 -10.65 -8.70 3.33
CA PRO A 382 -10.06 -7.53 2.72
C PRO A 382 -8.66 -7.23 3.29
N ARG A 383 -7.76 -6.77 2.44
CA ARG A 383 -6.40 -6.35 2.81
C ARG A 383 -6.36 -4.95 3.42
N TYR A 384 -7.34 -4.13 3.07
CA TYR A 384 -7.46 -2.72 3.46
C TYR A 384 -8.90 -2.41 3.85
N SER A 385 -9.11 -1.28 4.51
CA SER A 385 -10.45 -0.76 4.82
C SER A 385 -10.95 0.22 3.76
N GLY A 386 -10.01 0.90 3.08
CA GLY A 386 -10.22 1.78 1.96
C GLY A 386 -9.03 1.74 1.00
N TYR A 387 -9.23 2.21 -0.22
CA TYR A 387 -8.22 2.37 -1.25
C TYR A 387 -8.63 3.50 -2.20
N GLY A 388 -7.82 4.55 -2.28
CA GLY A 388 -8.09 5.76 -3.09
C GLY A 388 -7.13 5.91 -4.27
N PRO A 389 -7.22 5.09 -5.33
CA PRO A 389 -6.37 5.22 -6.50
C PRO A 389 -6.76 6.44 -7.34
N SER A 390 -5.76 6.99 -8.03
CA SER A 390 -5.96 8.04 -9.01
C SER A 390 -5.10 7.84 -10.25
N VAL A 391 -5.54 8.40 -11.37
CA VAL A 391 -4.83 8.38 -12.63
C VAL A 391 -4.35 9.78 -12.96
N ALA A 392 -3.06 9.91 -13.23
CA ALA A 392 -2.45 11.15 -13.66
C ALA A 392 -1.87 11.03 -15.07
N ASN A 393 -1.84 12.15 -15.79
CA ASN A 393 -1.15 12.27 -17.05
C ASN A 393 0.36 12.03 -16.86
N PRO A 394 0.96 11.00 -17.47
CA PRO A 394 2.37 10.66 -17.26
C PRO A 394 3.36 11.72 -17.77
N ARG A 395 2.91 12.77 -18.44
CA ARG A 395 3.75 13.88 -18.91
C ARG A 395 3.71 15.09 -17.97
N THR A 396 2.59 15.31 -17.27
CA THR A 396 2.35 16.59 -16.56
C THR A 396 2.04 16.42 -15.09
N GLY A 397 1.64 15.22 -14.64
CA GLY A 397 1.10 15.01 -13.31
C GLY A 397 -0.32 15.53 -13.12
N GLU A 398 -1.02 15.99 -14.18
CA GLU A 398 -2.42 16.36 -14.08
C GLU A 398 -3.29 15.15 -13.79
N MET A 399 -4.07 15.19 -12.71
CA MET A 399 -5.02 14.13 -12.40
C MET A 399 -6.21 14.15 -13.35
N ILE A 400 -6.62 12.98 -13.82
CA ILE A 400 -7.65 12.79 -14.82
C ILE A 400 -8.88 12.14 -14.22
N ALA A 401 -8.66 11.12 -13.37
CA ALA A 401 -9.72 10.34 -12.74
C ALA A 401 -9.26 9.84 -11.37
N ALA A 402 -10.22 9.61 -10.49
CA ALA A 402 -10.01 8.95 -9.21
C ALA A 402 -11.25 8.14 -8.83
N ASP A 403 -11.03 6.92 -8.39
CA ASP A 403 -12.06 6.08 -7.80
C ASP A 403 -11.64 5.67 -6.40
N ILE A 404 -12.57 5.68 -5.46
CA ILE A 404 -12.32 5.24 -4.10
C ILE A 404 -13.14 3.98 -3.86
N VAL A 405 -12.49 2.96 -3.32
CA VAL A 405 -13.14 1.73 -2.86
C VAL A 405 -13.07 1.67 -1.35
N GLN A 406 -14.21 1.56 -0.68
CA GLN A 406 -14.30 1.33 0.76
C GLN A 406 -14.89 -0.06 1.02
N GLU A 407 -14.37 -0.76 2.00
CA GLU A 407 -14.80 -2.12 2.35
C GLU A 407 -15.90 -2.11 3.42
N PHE A 408 -16.94 -2.93 3.25
CA PHE A 408 -18.04 -3.07 4.21
C PHE A 408 -17.56 -3.49 5.61
N ASN A 409 -16.41 -4.14 5.73
CA ASN A 409 -15.84 -4.49 7.03
C ASN A 409 -15.47 -3.26 7.87
N SER A 410 -15.22 -2.10 7.25
CA SER A 410 -14.96 -0.83 7.96
C SER A 410 -16.17 -0.37 8.76
N ILE A 411 -17.38 -0.57 8.24
CA ILE A 411 -18.63 -0.28 8.95
C ILE A 411 -18.77 -1.25 10.16
N SER A 412 -18.53 -2.54 9.93
CA SER A 412 -18.57 -3.56 10.99
C SER A 412 -17.55 -3.27 12.10
N TYR A 413 -16.37 -2.76 11.71
CA TYR A 413 -15.35 -2.31 12.65
C TYR A 413 -15.86 -1.14 13.51
N GLY A 414 -16.45 -0.12 12.90
CA GLY A 414 -17.02 1.02 13.63
C GLY A 414 -18.12 0.63 14.61
N TYR A 415 -19.04 -0.27 14.25
CA TYR A 415 -20.04 -0.80 15.17
C TYR A 415 -19.42 -1.57 16.34
N ARG A 416 -18.34 -2.33 16.09
CA ARG A 416 -17.59 -3.00 17.16
C ARG A 416 -16.94 -1.99 18.10
N LEU A 417 -16.41 -0.89 17.60
CA LEU A 417 -15.85 0.17 18.43
C LEU A 417 -16.91 0.80 19.34
N ARG A 418 -18.12 1.09 18.82
CA ARG A 418 -19.26 1.54 19.65
C ARG A 418 -19.56 0.56 20.79
N LYS A 419 -19.59 -0.75 20.49
CA LYS A 419 -19.86 -1.80 21.48
C LYS A 419 -18.80 -1.87 22.58
N ILE A 420 -17.52 -1.70 22.22
CA ILE A 420 -16.39 -1.84 23.14
C ILE A 420 -16.17 -0.57 23.97
N TRP A 421 -16.21 0.59 23.33
CA TRP A 421 -15.79 1.85 23.92
C TRP A 421 -16.95 2.77 24.32
N GLY A 422 -18.18 2.44 23.90
CA GLY A 422 -19.35 3.29 24.07
C GLY A 422 -19.38 4.42 23.05
N TYR A 423 -20.46 5.21 23.07
CA TYR A 423 -20.63 6.38 22.22
C TYR A 423 -21.71 7.31 22.77
N ASP A 424 -21.65 8.58 22.38
CA ASP A 424 -22.70 9.57 22.52
C ASP A 424 -22.81 10.41 21.22
N GLU A 425 -23.66 11.44 21.18
CA GLU A 425 -23.86 12.28 19.99
C GLU A 425 -22.60 13.05 19.59
N GLU A 426 -21.72 13.41 20.54
CA GLU A 426 -20.52 14.19 20.28
C GLU A 426 -19.30 13.29 19.97
N ASN A 427 -19.26 12.12 20.59
CA ASN A 427 -18.16 11.16 20.50
C ASN A 427 -18.66 9.79 20.04
N ASP A 428 -18.90 9.69 18.74
CA ASP A 428 -19.28 8.45 18.09
C ASP A 428 -18.10 7.85 17.30
N PRO A 429 -17.49 6.74 17.78
CA PRO A 429 -16.34 6.14 17.11
C PRO A 429 -16.66 5.57 15.72
N LEU A 430 -17.91 5.18 15.43
CA LEU A 430 -18.30 4.77 14.07
C LEU A 430 -18.26 5.96 13.11
N ARG A 431 -18.93 7.07 13.48
CA ARG A 431 -18.91 8.27 12.64
C ARG A 431 -17.49 8.77 12.43
N GLN A 432 -16.73 8.93 13.52
CA GLN A 432 -15.36 9.44 13.44
C GLN A 432 -14.47 8.53 12.59
N TRP A 433 -14.60 7.21 12.71
CA TRP A 433 -13.87 6.25 11.91
C TRP A 433 -14.20 6.37 10.41
N ILE A 434 -15.49 6.42 10.04
CA ILE A 434 -15.89 6.53 8.62
C ILE A 434 -15.46 7.88 8.04
N VAL A 435 -15.61 8.97 8.80
CA VAL A 435 -15.14 10.31 8.38
C VAL A 435 -13.63 10.30 8.19
N SER A 436 -12.86 9.78 9.15
CA SER A 436 -11.40 9.69 9.08
C SER A 436 -10.92 8.85 7.89
N LEU A 437 -11.49 7.65 7.71
CA LEU A 437 -11.18 6.78 6.59
C LEU A 437 -11.46 7.48 5.25
N THR A 438 -12.62 8.11 5.11
CA THR A 438 -13.01 8.79 3.87
C THR A 438 -12.12 10.02 3.61
N LEU A 439 -11.80 10.81 4.63
CA LEU A 439 -10.82 11.92 4.53
C LEU A 439 -9.47 11.41 4.02
N HIS A 440 -8.99 10.30 4.56
CA HIS A 440 -7.72 9.67 4.17
C HIS A 440 -7.72 9.28 2.68
N GLU A 441 -8.73 8.52 2.25
CA GLU A 441 -8.81 8.07 0.84
C GLU A 441 -8.96 9.24 -0.14
N ILE A 442 -9.72 10.26 0.22
CA ILE A 442 -9.81 11.49 -0.59
C ILE A 442 -8.45 12.19 -0.62
N GLY A 443 -7.72 12.25 0.48
CA GLY A 443 -6.36 12.80 0.53
C GLY A 443 -5.44 12.19 -0.53
N HIS A 444 -5.51 10.85 -0.71
CA HIS A 444 -4.79 10.18 -1.79
C HIS A 444 -5.23 10.65 -3.18
N THR A 445 -6.52 10.80 -3.38
CA THR A 445 -7.07 11.28 -4.66
C THR A 445 -6.90 12.80 -4.88
N LEU A 446 -6.43 13.53 -3.88
CA LEU A 446 -5.93 14.90 -4.00
C LEU A 446 -4.41 14.97 -4.22
N GLY A 447 -3.74 13.84 -4.27
CA GLY A 447 -2.32 13.69 -4.53
C GLY A 447 -1.46 13.40 -3.30
N LEU A 448 -2.01 13.40 -2.10
CA LEU A 448 -1.24 13.25 -0.87
C LEU A 448 -0.81 11.78 -0.64
N ARG A 449 0.44 11.60 -0.24
CA ARG A 449 0.98 10.34 0.27
C ARG A 449 0.76 10.23 1.77
N HIS A 450 0.91 9.02 2.30
CA HIS A 450 0.94 8.82 3.75
C HIS A 450 1.94 9.75 4.45
N ASN A 451 1.57 10.20 5.65
CA ASN A 451 2.48 10.90 6.57
C ASN A 451 2.48 10.21 7.94
N PHE A 452 3.29 9.18 8.11
CA PHE A 452 3.40 8.39 9.34
C PHE A 452 4.17 9.08 10.48
N LYS A 453 4.56 10.35 10.33
CA LYS A 453 5.09 11.18 11.42
C LYS A 453 4.06 12.08 12.05
N ALA A 454 2.86 12.10 11.52
CA ALA A 454 1.83 13.02 11.97
C ALA A 454 1.30 12.69 13.38
N SER A 455 1.40 11.44 13.82
CA SER A 455 1.09 10.98 15.18
C SER A 455 1.97 11.63 16.27
N TRP A 456 3.15 12.18 15.90
CA TRP A 456 4.13 12.77 16.83
C TRP A 456 3.88 14.25 17.18
N LEU A 457 2.66 14.74 17.02
CA LEU A 457 2.34 16.15 17.24
C LEU A 457 2.13 16.48 18.72
N TYR A 458 1.34 15.71 19.44
CA TYR A 458 0.92 16.00 20.81
C TYR A 458 1.49 15.03 21.85
N GLY A 459 1.65 15.53 23.09
CA GLY A 459 2.04 14.73 24.24
C GLY A 459 0.94 13.76 24.67
N PRO A 460 1.27 12.75 25.51
CA PRO A 460 0.36 11.66 25.87
C PRO A 460 -0.84 12.08 26.72
N THR A 461 -0.85 13.30 27.24
CA THR A 461 -2.01 13.89 27.94
C THR A 461 -2.76 14.89 27.06
N GLU A 462 -2.01 15.70 26.30
CA GLU A 462 -2.57 16.75 25.44
C GLU A 462 -3.45 16.16 24.33
N ILE A 463 -3.09 14.97 23.83
CA ILE A 463 -3.79 14.28 22.74
C ILE A 463 -5.27 13.97 23.05
N HIS A 464 -5.67 14.00 24.31
CA HIS A 464 -7.05 13.79 24.77
C HIS A 464 -7.79 15.11 25.05
N ASP A 465 -7.10 16.24 25.07
CA ASP A 465 -7.70 17.56 25.38
C ASP A 465 -8.23 18.22 24.08
N LYS A 466 -9.56 18.19 23.90
CA LYS A 466 -10.22 18.84 22.75
C LYS A 466 -9.97 20.35 22.66
N SER A 467 -9.62 21.01 23.77
CA SER A 467 -9.26 22.44 23.72
C SER A 467 -7.92 22.70 23.06
N VAL A 468 -7.04 21.69 23.04
CA VAL A 468 -5.71 21.70 22.40
C VAL A 468 -5.78 21.11 20.99
N THR A 469 -6.41 19.95 20.84
CA THR A 469 -6.42 19.18 19.59
C THR A 469 -7.53 19.58 18.61
N GLY A 470 -8.57 20.30 19.09
CA GLY A 470 -9.74 20.58 18.28
C GLY A 470 -10.43 19.29 17.82
N LYS A 471 -10.54 19.11 16.52
CA LYS A 471 -11.12 17.93 15.90
C LYS A 471 -10.07 16.94 15.35
N ASN A 472 -8.78 17.28 15.49
CA ASN A 472 -7.70 16.48 14.98
C ASN A 472 -6.56 16.35 15.99
N HIS A 473 -6.37 15.15 16.52
CA HIS A 473 -5.36 14.86 17.54
C HIS A 473 -4.00 14.41 16.92
N ILE A 474 -3.87 14.48 15.59
CA ILE A 474 -2.63 14.22 14.84
C ILE A 474 -2.39 15.31 13.80
N GLY A 475 -1.19 15.38 13.22
CA GLY A 475 -0.82 16.42 12.25
C GLY A 475 -1.44 16.26 10.86
N SER A 476 -1.86 15.05 10.49
CA SER A 476 -2.34 14.72 9.15
C SER A 476 -3.30 13.53 9.18
N VAL A 477 -4.39 13.60 8.43
CA VAL A 477 -5.30 12.46 8.20
C VAL A 477 -4.65 11.38 7.32
N MET A 478 -3.47 11.63 6.78
CA MET A 478 -2.71 10.67 5.96
C MET A 478 -1.84 9.74 6.81
N ASP A 479 -1.96 9.75 8.13
CA ASP A 479 -1.37 8.74 9.02
C ASP A 479 -2.29 7.52 9.17
N TYR A 480 -1.73 6.40 9.62
CA TYR A 480 -2.48 5.24 10.10
C TYR A 480 -2.52 5.25 11.61
N ASP A 481 -3.32 6.14 12.17
CA ASP A 481 -3.47 6.27 13.61
C ASP A 481 -4.33 5.12 14.19
N PRO A 482 -3.99 4.61 15.39
CA PRO A 482 -4.88 3.72 16.13
C PRO A 482 -6.00 4.53 16.77
N ILE A 483 -7.09 3.86 17.16
CA ILE A 483 -8.12 4.52 17.95
C ILE A 483 -7.52 5.18 19.20
N ASN A 484 -7.75 6.48 19.38
CA ASN A 484 -7.27 7.25 20.53
C ASN A 484 -8.20 7.01 21.75
N ILE A 485 -7.70 6.36 22.78
CA ILE A 485 -8.48 6.07 24.01
C ILE A 485 -7.81 6.73 25.21
N ALA A 486 -8.54 7.58 25.88
CA ALA A 486 -8.07 8.26 27.08
C ALA A 486 -7.83 7.30 28.25
N PRO A 487 -6.74 7.47 29.02
CA PRO A 487 -6.52 6.73 30.25
C PRO A 487 -7.56 7.06 31.31
N GLU A 488 -7.70 6.20 32.33
CA GLU A 488 -8.66 6.39 33.40
C GLU A 488 -8.49 7.75 34.08
N GLY A 489 -9.60 8.45 34.26
CA GLY A 489 -9.63 9.79 34.90
C GLY A 489 -9.34 10.95 33.95
N ILE A 490 -9.02 10.69 32.67
CA ILE A 490 -8.89 11.69 31.63
C ILE A 490 -10.16 11.66 30.77
N GLU A 491 -10.70 12.84 30.46
CA GLU A 491 -11.85 12.98 29.56
C GLU A 491 -11.49 12.46 28.16
N GLN A 492 -12.40 11.71 27.53
CA GLN A 492 -12.20 11.17 26.21
C GLN A 492 -12.24 12.28 25.16
N GLY A 493 -11.12 12.51 24.48
CA GLY A 493 -11.03 13.32 23.28
C GLY A 493 -11.66 12.65 22.05
N ASN A 494 -11.28 13.11 20.85
CA ASN A 494 -11.71 12.42 19.65
C ASN A 494 -11.06 11.03 19.56
N TYR A 495 -11.82 10.04 19.09
CA TYR A 495 -11.33 8.69 18.82
C TYR A 495 -10.49 8.64 17.54
N PHE A 496 -10.89 9.42 16.51
CA PHE A 496 -10.21 9.56 15.23
C PHE A 496 -10.23 11.03 14.77
N PRO A 497 -9.30 11.45 13.90
CA PRO A 497 -9.31 12.78 13.32
C PRO A 497 -10.55 12.96 12.42
N THR A 498 -11.20 14.12 12.50
CA THR A 498 -12.42 14.41 11.74
C THR A 498 -12.34 15.70 10.93
N GLU A 499 -11.15 16.23 10.71
CA GLU A 499 -10.85 17.35 9.81
C GLU A 499 -9.43 17.18 9.26
N PRO A 500 -9.06 17.78 8.10
CA PRO A 500 -7.67 17.83 7.64
C PRO A 500 -6.75 18.46 8.68
N GLY A 501 -5.60 17.86 8.93
CA GLY A 501 -4.62 18.34 9.89
C GLY A 501 -3.77 19.51 9.37
N PHE A 502 -2.89 20.03 10.22
CA PHE A 502 -2.01 21.14 9.86
C PHE A 502 -1.13 20.81 8.65
N TYR A 503 -0.60 19.59 8.59
CA TYR A 503 0.21 19.14 7.48
C TYR A 503 -0.62 19.04 6.20
N ASP A 504 -1.85 18.52 6.25
CA ASP A 504 -2.73 18.36 5.10
C ASP A 504 -3.05 19.71 4.48
N ILE A 505 -3.40 20.69 5.33
CA ILE A 505 -3.68 22.06 4.91
C ILE A 505 -2.43 22.67 4.24
N TRP A 506 -1.25 22.53 4.85
CA TRP A 506 -0.01 23.05 4.32
C TRP A 506 0.37 22.38 2.98
N ALA A 507 0.16 21.08 2.87
CA ALA A 507 0.42 20.32 1.63
C ALA A 507 -0.55 20.74 0.51
N ILE A 508 -1.84 20.95 0.80
CA ILE A 508 -2.80 21.46 -0.18
C ILE A 508 -2.43 22.89 -0.62
N VAL A 509 -1.99 23.76 0.28
CA VAL A 509 -1.47 25.09 -0.07
C VAL A 509 -0.27 24.97 -1.01
N PHE A 510 0.70 24.08 -0.73
CA PHE A 510 1.83 23.83 -1.63
C PHE A 510 1.36 23.35 -3.00
N GLY A 511 0.42 22.42 -3.06
CA GLY A 511 -0.02 21.80 -4.31
C GLY A 511 -0.92 22.69 -5.16
N TYR A 512 -1.80 23.46 -4.54
CA TYR A 512 -2.95 24.06 -5.24
C TYR A 512 -3.02 25.59 -5.25
N THR A 513 -2.18 26.33 -4.49
CA THR A 513 -2.16 27.81 -4.59
C THR A 513 -1.81 28.24 -6.01
N PRO A 514 -2.68 28.97 -6.73
CA PRO A 514 -2.40 29.46 -8.07
C PRO A 514 -1.22 30.45 -8.09
N ASP A 515 -0.51 30.51 -9.21
CA ASP A 515 0.52 31.53 -9.48
C ASP A 515 1.56 31.71 -8.35
N MET A 516 1.82 30.65 -7.55
CA MET A 516 2.79 30.69 -6.46
C MET A 516 4.17 31.07 -6.98
N THR A 517 4.70 32.20 -6.53
CA THR A 517 6.05 32.63 -6.87
C THR A 517 7.11 31.74 -6.24
N GLU A 518 8.31 31.71 -6.80
CA GLU A 518 9.41 30.91 -6.22
C GLU A 518 9.76 31.35 -4.79
N GLN A 519 9.65 32.63 -4.47
CA GLN A 519 9.88 33.13 -3.11
C GLN A 519 8.82 32.61 -2.14
N GLU A 520 7.53 32.65 -2.49
CA GLU A 520 6.45 32.10 -1.69
C GLU A 520 6.60 30.60 -1.48
N ARG A 521 7.03 29.88 -2.52
CA ARG A 521 7.35 28.48 -2.45
C ARG A 521 8.48 28.18 -1.46
N VAL A 522 9.57 28.94 -1.52
CA VAL A 522 10.71 28.81 -0.60
C VAL A 522 10.29 29.09 0.84
N ASP A 523 9.52 30.17 1.07
CA ASP A 523 9.05 30.57 2.40
C ASP A 523 8.07 29.54 2.99
N LEU A 524 7.21 28.97 2.15
CA LEU A 524 6.30 27.89 2.55
C LEU A 524 7.08 26.63 2.94
N LEU A 525 8.01 26.19 2.11
CA LEU A 525 8.81 24.99 2.34
C LEU A 525 9.79 25.13 3.50
N ALA A 526 10.24 26.34 3.82
CA ALA A 526 11.07 26.59 5.01
C ALA A 526 10.36 26.20 6.33
N GLN A 527 9.03 26.14 6.33
CA GLN A 527 8.21 25.76 7.49
C GLN A 527 8.21 24.26 7.79
N SER A 528 8.73 23.40 6.91
CA SER A 528 8.65 21.92 7.03
C SER A 528 9.36 21.36 8.28
N THR A 529 10.17 22.16 8.98
CA THR A 529 10.82 21.78 10.25
C THR A 529 9.94 21.95 11.48
N LYS A 530 8.77 22.61 11.35
CA LYS A 530 7.84 22.75 12.46
C LYS A 530 7.27 21.39 12.86
N PRO A 531 7.07 21.11 14.16
CA PRO A 531 6.56 19.81 14.63
C PRO A 531 5.26 19.37 13.94
N GLU A 532 4.33 20.31 13.67
CA GLU A 532 3.07 20.06 13.01
C GLU A 532 3.17 19.79 11.50
N LEU A 533 4.36 19.95 10.89
CA LEU A 533 4.58 19.84 9.45
C LEU A 533 5.64 18.79 9.08
N ILE A 534 6.17 18.03 10.05
CA ILE A 534 7.15 16.98 9.77
C ILE A 534 6.53 15.91 8.88
N PHE A 535 7.35 15.37 7.98
CA PHE A 535 6.91 14.39 6.99
C PHE A 535 7.77 13.13 6.98
N GLY A 536 7.11 11.99 6.91
CA GLY A 536 7.70 10.69 6.67
C GLY A 536 6.64 9.74 6.07
N THR A 537 7.05 8.90 5.12
CA THR A 537 6.12 8.13 4.31
C THR A 537 6.51 6.66 4.20
N ASP A 538 5.84 5.89 3.34
CA ASP A 538 6.05 4.46 3.13
C ASP A 538 7.51 4.09 2.84
N ASP A 539 8.23 4.92 2.08
CA ASP A 539 9.65 4.70 1.77
C ASP A 539 10.52 4.70 3.03
N ASP A 540 10.11 5.44 4.06
CA ASP A 540 10.80 5.56 5.34
C ASP A 540 10.34 4.51 6.37
N ALA A 541 9.13 3.96 6.22
CA ALA A 541 8.39 3.21 7.27
C ALA A 541 7.89 1.83 6.88
N MET A 542 8.47 1.14 5.95
CA MET A 542 7.97 -0.19 5.59
C MET A 542 8.02 -1.17 6.76
N GLY A 543 7.00 -1.18 7.58
CA GLY A 543 6.57 -1.96 8.75
C GLY A 543 7.28 -3.25 9.19
N ALA A 544 8.38 -3.62 8.56
CA ALA A 544 9.15 -4.81 8.87
C ALA A 544 10.36 -4.46 9.75
N PRO A 545 10.78 -5.36 10.63
CA PRO A 545 12.00 -5.21 11.39
C PRO A 545 13.19 -4.80 10.51
N GLY A 546 13.99 -3.84 10.96
CA GLY A 546 15.20 -3.35 10.29
C GLY A 546 14.97 -2.35 9.14
N ARG A 547 13.75 -2.12 8.71
CA ARG A 547 13.44 -1.08 7.71
C ARG A 547 13.16 0.28 8.35
N ASN A 548 12.55 0.31 9.52
CA ASN A 548 12.32 1.53 10.29
C ASN A 548 13.65 2.09 10.83
N THR A 549 14.10 3.19 10.27
CA THR A 549 15.26 3.93 10.79
C THR A 549 14.82 5.00 11.78
N ASP A 550 13.81 5.78 11.39
CA ASP A 550 13.22 6.83 12.21
C ASP A 550 12.03 6.28 13.00
N PRO A 551 12.10 6.20 14.33
CA PRO A 551 11.00 5.69 15.15
C PRO A 551 9.76 6.57 15.13
N ARG A 552 9.86 7.82 14.67
CA ARG A 552 8.70 8.70 14.48
C ARG A 552 7.88 8.32 13.25
N ASN A 553 8.42 7.50 12.34
CA ASN A 553 7.77 7.09 11.11
C ASN A 553 7.22 5.67 11.25
N LYS A 554 6.27 5.48 12.15
CA LYS A 554 5.70 4.17 12.50
C LYS A 554 4.18 4.20 12.29
N ARG A 555 3.62 3.17 11.68
CA ARG A 555 2.17 2.98 11.58
C ARG A 555 1.61 2.47 12.90
N TYR A 556 0.45 2.94 13.29
CA TYR A 556 -0.30 2.53 14.49
C TYR A 556 0.43 2.86 15.79
N ASP A 557 1.15 3.97 15.83
CA ASP A 557 1.68 4.60 17.05
C ASP A 557 0.94 5.90 17.35
N MET A 558 1.22 6.51 18.47
CA MET A 558 0.54 7.72 18.92
C MET A 558 1.44 8.50 19.88
N SER A 559 1.34 9.84 19.83
CA SER A 559 2.02 10.78 20.71
C SER A 559 3.51 11.00 20.41
N ASN A 560 4.01 12.19 20.73
CA ASN A 560 5.45 12.53 20.67
C ASN A 560 6.27 11.92 21.83
N ASP A 561 5.60 11.28 22.79
CA ASP A 561 6.18 10.38 23.79
C ASP A 561 5.47 9.01 23.72
N PRO A 562 5.80 8.17 22.71
CA PRO A 562 5.16 6.88 22.50
C PRO A 562 5.46 5.89 23.64
N ILE A 563 6.51 6.11 24.42
CA ILE A 563 6.87 5.26 25.56
C ILE A 563 5.86 5.44 26.70
N THR A 564 5.59 6.67 27.11
CA THR A 564 4.56 6.97 28.14
C THR A 564 3.17 6.62 27.64
N TYR A 565 2.83 6.96 26.38
CA TYR A 565 1.54 6.61 25.79
C TYR A 565 1.31 5.10 25.79
N THR A 566 2.34 4.32 25.44
CA THR A 566 2.25 2.85 25.47
C THR A 566 1.89 2.30 26.84
N VAL A 567 2.54 2.77 27.90
CA VAL A 567 2.23 2.32 29.30
C VAL A 567 0.77 2.64 29.66
N GLN A 568 0.31 3.86 29.37
CA GLN A 568 -1.08 4.25 29.61
C GLN A 568 -2.06 3.39 28.79
N ARG A 569 -1.72 3.11 27.55
CA ARG A 569 -2.54 2.29 26.66
C ARG A 569 -2.63 0.84 27.09
N ILE A 570 -1.53 0.24 27.55
CA ILE A 570 -1.51 -1.11 28.14
C ILE A 570 -2.48 -1.20 29.31
N GLN A 571 -2.44 -0.25 30.25
CA GLN A 571 -3.34 -0.20 31.40
C GLN A 571 -4.81 -0.12 30.96
N THR A 572 -5.10 0.71 29.98
CA THR A 572 -6.45 0.85 29.42
C THR A 572 -6.94 -0.43 28.74
N ILE A 573 -6.05 -1.10 27.97
CA ILE A 573 -6.35 -2.38 27.33
C ILE A 573 -6.60 -3.48 28.36
N ASP A 574 -5.74 -3.61 29.38
CA ASP A 574 -5.88 -4.66 30.41
C ASP A 574 -7.18 -4.47 31.22
N LYS A 575 -7.55 -3.22 31.53
CA LYS A 575 -8.86 -2.89 32.12
C LYS A 575 -10.01 -3.29 31.19
N LYS A 576 -9.93 -2.95 29.90
CA LYS A 576 -10.97 -3.29 28.92
C LYS A 576 -11.13 -4.79 28.74
N ILE A 577 -10.04 -5.56 28.75
CA ILE A 577 -10.08 -7.03 28.73
C ILE A 577 -10.88 -7.57 29.93
N ALA A 578 -10.68 -7.00 31.13
CA ALA A 578 -11.40 -7.41 32.32
C ALA A 578 -12.92 -7.09 32.24
N GLU A 579 -13.31 -6.07 31.48
CA GLU A 579 -14.73 -5.68 31.27
C GLU A 579 -15.45 -6.51 30.19
N LEU A 580 -14.72 -7.26 29.33
CA LEU A 580 -15.31 -8.01 28.21
C LEU A 580 -16.48 -8.95 28.63
N PRO A 581 -16.43 -9.70 29.76
CA PRO A 581 -17.54 -10.53 30.14
C PRO A 581 -18.85 -9.76 30.34
N GLU A 582 -18.78 -8.50 30.79
CA GLU A 582 -19.97 -7.65 30.99
C GLU A 582 -20.46 -7.10 29.64
N ILE A 583 -19.53 -6.67 28.75
CA ILE A 583 -19.83 -6.15 27.40
C ILE A 583 -20.56 -7.20 26.54
N PHE A 584 -20.18 -8.47 26.67
CA PHE A 584 -20.73 -9.58 25.89
C PHE A 584 -21.78 -10.42 26.66
N ASN A 585 -22.35 -9.92 27.77
CA ASN A 585 -23.35 -10.62 28.55
C ASN A 585 -24.77 -10.62 27.94
N GLU A 586 -24.93 -10.16 26.72
CA GLU A 586 -26.19 -10.14 26.00
C GLU A 586 -26.56 -11.52 25.45
N SER A 587 -27.84 -11.90 25.56
CA SER A 587 -28.35 -13.16 24.97
C SER A 587 -28.19 -13.12 23.47
N GLY A 588 -27.42 -14.06 22.91
CA GLY A 588 -27.11 -14.17 21.49
C GLY A 588 -25.72 -13.68 21.08
N SER A 589 -24.96 -13.02 21.98
CA SER A 589 -23.54 -12.77 21.76
C SER A 589 -22.76 -14.07 21.63
N THR A 590 -21.86 -14.17 20.68
CA THR A 590 -21.09 -15.39 20.45
C THR A 590 -19.74 -15.35 21.17
N TYR A 591 -19.28 -16.51 21.62
CA TYR A 591 -17.92 -16.63 22.18
C TYR A 591 -16.85 -16.28 21.13
N SER A 592 -17.16 -16.43 19.84
CA SER A 592 -16.26 -16.05 18.74
C SER A 592 -16.07 -14.54 18.64
N GLU A 593 -17.11 -13.73 18.83
CA GLU A 593 -17.00 -12.27 18.89
C GLU A 593 -16.22 -11.83 20.13
N PHE A 594 -16.49 -12.45 21.28
CA PHE A 594 -15.72 -12.23 22.49
C PHE A 594 -14.23 -12.48 22.27
N LYS A 595 -13.89 -13.67 21.74
CA LYS A 595 -12.50 -14.03 21.41
C LYS A 595 -11.87 -13.09 20.40
N GLY A 596 -12.58 -12.74 19.34
CA GLY A 596 -12.09 -11.81 18.31
C GLY A 596 -11.77 -10.44 18.88
N THR A 597 -12.55 -9.96 19.84
CA THR A 597 -12.32 -8.71 20.56
C THR A 597 -11.12 -8.81 21.49
N PHE A 598 -11.04 -9.88 22.28
CA PHE A 598 -9.88 -10.18 23.13
C PHE A 598 -8.57 -10.21 22.30
N ASP A 599 -8.54 -10.99 21.20
CA ASP A 599 -7.39 -11.11 20.33
C ASP A 599 -7.00 -9.75 19.71
N SER A 600 -7.98 -8.88 19.41
CA SER A 600 -7.72 -7.53 18.88
C SER A 600 -7.04 -6.64 19.91
N LEU A 601 -7.56 -6.61 21.15
CA LEU A 601 -6.99 -5.82 22.24
C LEU A 601 -5.57 -6.26 22.60
N VAL A 602 -5.33 -7.57 22.68
CA VAL A 602 -4.00 -8.13 22.95
C VAL A 602 -3.03 -7.82 21.80
N ARG A 603 -3.50 -7.84 20.55
CA ARG A 603 -2.68 -7.45 19.40
C ARG A 603 -2.31 -5.97 19.45
N ASP A 604 -3.22 -5.09 19.86
CA ASP A 604 -2.94 -3.67 20.01
C ASP A 604 -1.86 -3.44 21.08
N LYS A 605 -1.93 -4.15 22.22
CA LYS A 605 -0.85 -4.14 23.25
C LYS A 605 0.51 -4.47 22.63
N GLY A 606 0.57 -5.50 21.76
CA GLY A 606 1.79 -5.87 21.04
C GLY A 606 2.32 -4.75 20.11
N ARG A 607 1.44 -4.10 19.35
CA ARG A 607 1.80 -3.00 18.44
C ARG A 607 2.39 -1.79 19.16
N PHE A 608 1.82 -1.42 20.30
CA PHE A 608 2.36 -0.32 21.10
C PHE A 608 3.74 -0.68 21.72
N LEU A 609 3.95 -1.92 22.14
CA LEU A 609 5.26 -2.39 22.59
C LEU A 609 6.31 -2.40 21.47
N GLU A 610 5.92 -2.66 20.22
CA GLU A 610 6.80 -2.49 19.05
C GLU A 610 7.21 -1.02 18.86
N SER A 611 6.30 -0.06 19.11
CA SER A 611 6.60 1.39 19.01
C SER A 611 7.61 1.83 20.08
N VAL A 612 7.66 1.14 21.22
CA VAL A 612 8.73 1.30 22.21
C VAL A 612 10.02 0.64 21.73
N ALA A 613 9.96 -0.58 21.20
CA ALA A 613 11.14 -1.33 20.77
C ALA A 613 11.96 -0.62 19.68
N ILE A 614 11.28 0.05 18.73
CA ILE A 614 11.96 0.76 17.62
C ILE A 614 12.72 2.01 18.03
N GLN A 615 12.54 2.51 19.28
CA GLN A 615 13.37 3.59 19.83
C GLN A 615 14.82 3.16 19.98
N ILE A 616 15.06 1.85 20.22
CA ILE A 616 16.38 1.28 20.43
C ILE A 616 17.11 1.18 19.08
N GLY A 617 18.23 1.85 18.97
CA GLY A 617 18.98 1.99 17.72
C GLY A 617 18.28 2.87 16.68
N GLY A 618 17.27 3.65 17.08
CA GLY A 618 16.57 4.60 16.22
C GLY A 618 17.45 5.80 15.83
N VAL A 619 17.22 6.31 14.62
CA VAL A 619 17.85 7.53 14.11
C VAL A 619 16.76 8.37 13.45
N TYR A 620 16.53 9.57 13.96
CA TYR A 620 15.62 10.53 13.35
C TYR A 620 16.16 10.95 11.97
N SER A 621 15.30 10.90 10.96
CA SER A 621 15.62 11.31 9.60
C SER A 621 14.80 12.55 9.23
N ASN A 622 15.47 13.68 9.11
CA ASN A 622 14.83 14.96 8.79
C ASN A 622 15.04 15.29 7.32
N ARG A 623 13.96 15.59 6.62
CA ARG A 623 13.99 15.99 5.20
C ARG A 623 14.32 17.47 5.08
N LEU A 624 15.59 17.80 5.04
CA LEU A 624 16.13 19.17 5.04
C LEU A 624 16.80 19.49 3.70
N VAL A 625 16.90 20.80 3.42
CA VAL A 625 17.85 21.35 2.46
C VAL A 625 18.94 22.12 3.18
N MET A 626 20.12 22.22 2.56
CA MET A 626 21.26 22.89 3.17
C MET A 626 20.93 24.33 3.59
N GLY A 627 21.20 24.66 4.86
CA GLY A 627 20.98 26.00 5.42
C GLY A 627 19.53 26.31 5.79
N GLN A 628 18.61 25.35 5.77
CA GLN A 628 17.20 25.56 6.10
C GLN A 628 17.02 25.79 7.62
N ASP A 629 17.68 25.04 8.46
CA ASP A 629 17.65 25.15 9.92
C ASP A 629 19.05 24.84 10.47
N GLU A 630 19.60 25.77 11.23
CA GLU A 630 20.95 25.65 11.82
C GLU A 630 20.99 24.70 13.02
N ASN A 631 19.85 24.41 13.63
CA ASN A 631 19.74 23.56 14.82
C ASN A 631 19.39 22.11 14.50
N MET A 632 19.06 21.79 13.24
CA MET A 632 18.68 20.46 12.81
C MET A 632 19.66 19.88 11.80
N THR A 633 19.89 18.58 11.90
CA THR A 633 20.67 17.83 10.92
C THR A 633 19.80 16.78 10.22
N PRO A 634 20.17 16.31 9.00
CA PRO A 634 19.43 15.27 8.31
C PRO A 634 19.28 13.98 9.12
N PHE A 635 20.27 13.66 9.98
CA PHE A 635 20.25 12.48 10.83
C PHE A 635 20.63 12.85 12.27
N GLU A 636 19.77 12.43 13.21
CA GLU A 636 19.98 12.62 14.64
C GLU A 636 19.68 11.31 15.37
N VAL A 637 20.58 10.86 16.23
CA VAL A 637 20.36 9.63 16.99
C VAL A 637 19.28 9.84 18.05
N VAL A 638 18.45 8.84 18.30
CA VAL A 638 17.54 8.85 19.44
C VAL A 638 18.39 9.00 20.71
N PRO A 639 18.06 9.95 21.61
CA PRO A 639 18.85 10.18 22.82
C PRO A 639 19.06 8.89 23.63
N TYR A 640 20.26 8.71 24.16
CA TYR A 640 20.60 7.53 24.96
C TYR A 640 19.61 7.31 26.11
N SER A 641 19.15 8.37 26.77
CA SER A 641 18.15 8.32 27.86
C SER A 641 16.81 7.73 27.37
N GLU A 642 16.37 8.08 26.17
CA GLU A 642 15.13 7.57 25.59
C GLU A 642 15.24 6.10 25.19
N GLN A 643 16.37 5.70 24.60
CA GLN A 643 16.63 4.29 24.30
C GLN A 643 16.66 3.43 25.57
N LYS A 644 17.25 3.93 26.66
CA LYS A 644 17.27 3.25 27.97
C LYS A 644 15.88 3.19 28.60
N ARG A 645 15.12 4.28 28.55
CA ARG A 645 13.73 4.33 29.02
C ARG A 645 12.85 3.33 28.26
N ALA A 646 13.04 3.22 26.94
CA ALA A 646 12.37 2.22 26.12
C ALA A 646 12.69 0.79 26.59
N MET A 647 13.96 0.49 26.83
CA MET A 647 14.39 -0.82 27.33
C MET A 647 13.82 -1.11 28.73
N GLU A 648 13.75 -0.12 29.61
CA GLU A 648 13.15 -0.26 30.94
C GLU A 648 11.67 -0.63 30.85
N VAL A 649 10.89 0.02 29.98
CA VAL A 649 9.49 -0.29 29.74
C VAL A 649 9.33 -1.69 29.14
N LEU A 650 10.16 -2.09 28.17
CA LEU A 650 10.11 -3.45 27.62
C LEU A 650 10.45 -4.50 28.67
N ASN A 651 11.41 -4.22 29.55
CA ASN A 651 11.75 -5.10 30.66
C ASN A 651 10.57 -5.27 31.65
N ALA A 652 9.80 -4.20 31.90
CA ALA A 652 8.66 -4.23 32.80
C ALA A 652 7.40 -4.81 32.16
N GLU A 653 7.01 -4.33 30.97
CA GLU A 653 5.71 -4.60 30.35
C GLU A 653 5.72 -5.78 29.36
N LEU A 654 6.92 -6.31 29.02
CA LEU A 654 7.05 -7.38 28.04
C LEU A 654 7.85 -8.58 28.57
N PHE A 655 8.96 -8.35 29.29
CA PHE A 655 9.88 -9.42 29.71
C PHE A 655 9.72 -9.82 31.17
N ALA A 656 9.09 -8.99 32.00
CA ALA A 656 8.86 -9.35 33.40
C ALA A 656 8.00 -10.60 33.54
N ASN A 657 8.18 -11.28 34.68
CA ASN A 657 7.47 -12.53 34.96
C ASN A 657 5.93 -12.36 35.08
N ASP A 658 5.50 -11.16 35.42
CA ASP A 658 4.12 -10.73 35.62
C ASP A 658 3.61 -9.76 34.54
N ALA A 659 4.39 -9.53 33.47
CA ALA A 659 4.00 -8.65 32.35
C ALA A 659 2.67 -9.07 31.66
N PHE A 660 2.32 -10.35 31.77
CA PHE A 660 1.10 -10.92 31.22
C PHE A 660 0.34 -11.67 32.32
N THR A 661 -0.75 -11.08 32.78
CA THR A 661 -1.65 -11.69 33.76
C THR A 661 -3.06 -11.71 33.16
N PHE A 662 -3.60 -12.89 32.95
CA PHE A 662 -4.96 -13.05 32.42
C PHE A 662 -5.84 -13.74 33.47
N ASP A 663 -7.08 -13.25 33.64
CA ASP A 663 -8.06 -13.95 34.46
C ASP A 663 -8.39 -15.32 33.84
N PRO A 664 -8.21 -16.43 34.58
CA PRO A 664 -8.54 -17.76 34.08
C PRO A 664 -10.00 -17.91 33.63
N GLU A 665 -10.94 -17.15 34.22
CA GLU A 665 -12.35 -17.19 33.83
C GLU A 665 -12.55 -16.56 32.42
N ILE A 666 -11.81 -15.50 32.07
CA ILE A 666 -11.80 -14.93 30.73
C ILE A 666 -11.23 -15.93 29.73
N LEU A 667 -10.10 -16.57 30.05
CA LEU A 667 -9.45 -17.53 29.14
C LEU A 667 -10.37 -18.71 28.79
N LYS A 668 -11.25 -19.13 29.68
CA LYS A 668 -12.24 -20.20 29.43
C LYS A 668 -13.31 -19.81 28.41
N LEU A 669 -13.49 -18.51 28.12
CA LEU A 669 -14.48 -17.99 27.19
C LEU A 669 -13.95 -17.85 25.77
N LEU A 670 -12.65 -18.06 25.53
CA LEU A 670 -11.98 -17.84 24.24
C LEU A 670 -12.24 -18.99 23.24
N GLN A 671 -13.50 -19.17 22.85
CA GLN A 671 -13.89 -20.19 21.88
C GLN A 671 -13.94 -19.61 20.46
N SER A 672 -13.28 -20.28 19.52
CA SER A 672 -13.42 -19.97 18.09
C SER A 672 -14.74 -20.49 17.52
N GLU A 673 -15.27 -19.82 16.50
CA GLU A 673 -16.43 -20.30 15.75
C GLU A 673 -16.14 -21.70 15.16
N LYS A 674 -17.12 -22.60 15.28
CA LYS A 674 -17.07 -23.92 14.67
C LYS A 674 -17.99 -23.94 13.46
N ARG A 675 -17.41 -23.79 12.28
CA ARG A 675 -18.13 -23.95 11.01
C ARG A 675 -18.11 -25.41 10.57
N ALA A 676 -19.11 -25.81 9.77
CA ALA A 676 -19.29 -27.20 9.35
C ALA A 676 -18.06 -27.81 8.69
N ALA A 677 -17.79 -29.07 9.00
CA ALA A 677 -16.95 -30.02 8.27
C ALA A 677 -15.50 -29.60 7.98
N SER A 678 -14.82 -28.97 8.93
CA SER A 678 -13.36 -28.87 8.86
C SER A 678 -12.74 -30.13 9.46
N TYR A 679 -12.14 -30.97 8.62
CA TYR A 679 -11.35 -32.16 9.03
C TYR A 679 -9.90 -31.78 9.39
N GLY A 680 -9.61 -30.51 9.61
CA GLY A 680 -8.26 -30.02 9.94
C GLY A 680 -7.90 -30.25 11.42
N ASN A 681 -6.60 -30.44 11.71
CA ASN A 681 -6.02 -30.44 13.04
C ASN A 681 -5.99 -29.00 13.61
N SER A 682 -7.13 -28.40 13.88
CA SER A 682 -7.18 -27.13 14.60
C SER A 682 -7.23 -27.40 16.11
N ASP A 683 -6.27 -26.86 16.84
CA ASP A 683 -6.34 -26.79 18.30
C ASP A 683 -7.56 -25.94 18.68
N ASN A 684 -8.48 -26.53 19.42
CA ASN A 684 -9.76 -25.87 19.79
C ASN A 684 -9.67 -25.10 21.11
N ASP A 685 -8.59 -25.25 21.87
CA ASP A 685 -8.36 -24.60 23.15
C ASP A 685 -7.51 -23.31 23.02
N PRO A 686 -7.59 -22.37 23.94
CA PRO A 686 -6.81 -21.14 23.90
C PRO A 686 -5.29 -21.40 23.97
N LYS A 687 -4.51 -20.95 22.97
CA LYS A 687 -3.05 -21.05 22.91
C LYS A 687 -2.39 -19.77 23.44
N ILE A 688 -2.56 -19.48 24.70
CA ILE A 688 -2.11 -18.22 25.32
C ILE A 688 -0.58 -18.08 25.32
N HIS A 689 0.14 -19.20 25.50
CA HIS A 689 1.61 -19.16 25.44
C HIS A 689 2.13 -18.74 24.07
N ASP A 690 1.50 -19.20 22.99
CA ASP A 690 1.88 -18.81 21.63
C ASP A 690 1.53 -17.34 21.35
N LEU A 691 0.41 -16.86 21.89
CA LEU A 691 -0.01 -15.46 21.76
C LEU A 691 0.98 -14.52 22.43
N VAL A 692 1.34 -14.80 23.68
CA VAL A 692 2.32 -14.00 24.45
C VAL A 692 3.69 -14.07 23.81
N LEU A 693 4.17 -15.27 23.43
CA LEU A 693 5.47 -15.43 22.81
C LEU A 693 5.59 -14.68 21.49
N ARG A 694 4.51 -14.65 20.68
CA ARG A 694 4.51 -13.86 19.42
C ARG A 694 4.74 -12.38 19.70
N MET A 695 4.08 -11.78 20.68
CA MET A 695 4.30 -10.35 21.03
C MET A 695 5.72 -10.10 21.52
N GLN A 696 6.25 -10.98 22.37
CA GLN A 696 7.61 -10.88 22.90
C GLN A 696 8.65 -10.96 21.77
N MET A 697 8.50 -11.94 20.89
CA MET A 697 9.43 -12.15 19.77
C MET A 697 9.27 -11.08 18.67
N SER A 698 8.06 -10.54 18.45
CA SER A 698 7.86 -9.43 17.54
C SER A 698 8.70 -8.22 17.96
N SER A 699 8.58 -7.77 19.21
CA SER A 699 9.37 -6.63 19.71
C SER A 699 10.88 -6.92 19.70
N LEU A 700 11.30 -8.12 20.10
CA LEU A 700 12.72 -8.52 20.04
C LEU A 700 13.26 -8.53 18.61
N SER A 701 12.44 -8.89 17.62
CA SER A 701 12.84 -8.91 16.21
C SER A 701 13.20 -7.52 15.69
N PHE A 702 12.57 -6.46 16.20
CA PHE A 702 12.97 -5.07 15.86
C PHE A 702 14.33 -4.70 16.44
N ILE A 703 14.64 -5.13 17.65
CA ILE A 703 15.91 -4.78 18.33
C ILE A 703 17.07 -5.61 17.79
N LEU A 704 16.85 -6.93 17.65
CA LEU A 704 17.90 -7.89 17.27
C LEU A 704 18.11 -7.99 15.76
N HIS A 705 17.33 -7.30 14.93
CA HIS A 705 17.51 -7.34 13.48
C HIS A 705 18.94 -6.94 13.07
N PRO A 706 19.62 -7.65 12.15
CA PRO A 706 21.01 -7.37 11.79
C PRO A 706 21.27 -5.92 11.37
N ARG A 707 20.32 -5.30 10.65
CA ARG A 707 20.43 -3.86 10.29
C ARG A 707 20.36 -2.93 11.49
N VAL A 708 19.59 -3.26 12.52
CA VAL A 708 19.50 -2.46 13.74
C VAL A 708 20.74 -2.63 14.61
N MET A 709 21.19 -3.87 14.78
CA MET A 709 22.44 -4.17 15.50
C MET A 709 23.64 -3.46 14.85
N LYS A 710 23.75 -3.49 13.53
CA LYS A 710 24.75 -2.74 12.78
C LYS A 710 24.58 -1.23 12.93
N ARG A 711 23.34 -0.71 12.88
CA ARG A 711 23.05 0.72 13.03
C ARG A 711 23.46 1.24 14.43
N LEU A 712 23.29 0.45 15.49
CA LEU A 712 23.79 0.79 16.83
C LEU A 712 25.31 1.06 16.81
N THR A 713 26.06 0.26 16.03
CA THR A 713 27.51 0.44 15.86
C THR A 713 27.83 1.62 14.95
N ASP A 714 27.21 1.70 13.76
CA ASP A 714 27.50 2.76 12.79
C ASP A 714 27.15 4.15 13.35
N SER A 715 26.01 4.29 14.04
CA SER A 715 25.57 5.54 14.63
C SER A 715 26.42 6.01 15.81
N SER A 716 27.25 5.15 16.37
CA SER A 716 28.23 5.54 17.40
C SER A 716 29.26 6.56 16.88
N GLN A 717 29.49 6.59 15.57
CA GLN A 717 30.39 7.55 14.92
C GLN A 717 29.81 8.97 14.86
N TYR A 718 28.47 9.10 15.04
CA TYR A 718 27.80 10.41 15.02
C TYR A 718 26.86 10.62 16.23
N GLY A 719 27.14 9.97 17.38
CA GLY A 719 26.58 10.35 18.68
C GLY A 719 25.84 9.26 19.45
N ASN A 720 25.55 8.10 18.91
CA ASN A 720 24.96 7.01 19.67
C ASN A 720 25.91 6.46 20.72
N LYS A 721 25.40 6.25 21.94
CA LYS A 721 26.17 5.70 23.05
C LYS A 721 25.70 4.31 23.47
N TYR A 722 24.52 3.87 23.01
CA TYR A 722 23.94 2.60 23.36
C TYR A 722 24.40 1.54 22.35
N LEU A 723 25.43 0.79 22.72
CA LEU A 723 26.09 -0.18 21.83
C LEU A 723 25.47 -1.58 21.92
N PRO A 724 25.68 -2.46 20.93
CA PRO A 724 25.11 -3.80 20.88
C PRO A 724 25.32 -4.63 22.15
N ASN A 725 26.51 -4.56 22.75
CA ASN A 725 26.83 -5.27 24.00
C ASN A 725 25.98 -4.82 25.19
N GLU A 726 25.74 -3.51 25.32
CA GLU A 726 24.92 -2.95 26.39
C GLU A 726 23.42 -3.24 26.16
N VAL A 727 22.94 -3.16 24.90
CA VAL A 727 21.57 -3.56 24.55
C VAL A 727 21.30 -5.01 24.93
N LEU A 728 22.19 -5.94 24.55
CA LEU A 728 22.06 -7.35 24.91
C LEU A 728 22.21 -7.61 26.41
N GLU A 729 23.00 -6.83 27.11
CA GLU A 729 23.11 -6.85 28.57
C GLU A 729 21.77 -6.50 29.24
N ASP A 730 21.13 -5.43 28.77
CA ASP A 730 19.87 -4.97 29.35
C ASP A 730 18.71 -5.95 29.04
N ILE A 731 18.67 -6.53 27.83
CA ILE A 731 17.73 -7.62 27.49
C ILE A 731 17.98 -8.83 28.39
N PHE A 732 19.26 -9.21 28.57
CA PHE A 732 19.60 -10.31 29.48
C PHE A 732 19.09 -10.05 30.89
N ASN A 733 19.30 -8.85 31.43
CA ASN A 733 18.87 -8.48 32.79
C ASN A 733 17.34 -8.49 32.95
N GLY A 734 16.56 -8.22 31.89
CA GLY A 734 15.09 -8.33 31.89
C GLY A 734 14.60 -9.77 31.80
N ILE A 735 15.27 -10.62 30.99
CA ILE A 735 14.85 -11.99 30.73
C ILE A 735 15.40 -12.99 31.76
N PHE A 736 16.66 -12.81 32.23
CA PHE A 736 17.37 -13.70 33.15
C PHE A 736 17.63 -13.02 34.50
N VAL A 737 16.57 -12.83 35.29
CA VAL A 737 16.66 -12.13 36.58
C VAL A 737 17.26 -13.06 37.65
N PRO A 738 18.34 -12.68 38.33
CA PRO A 738 18.96 -13.53 39.37
C PRO A 738 18.01 -13.86 40.52
N ARG A 739 17.89 -15.14 40.85
CA ARG A 739 17.06 -15.69 41.92
C ARG A 739 15.54 -15.59 41.69
N GLU A 740 15.08 -15.08 40.53
CA GLU A 740 13.69 -15.17 40.14
C GLU A 740 13.37 -16.60 39.69
N ILE A 741 12.22 -17.14 40.06
CA ILE A 741 11.68 -18.38 39.51
C ILE A 741 10.84 -18.03 38.29
N PRO A 742 11.31 -18.33 37.07
CA PRO A 742 10.56 -17.96 35.87
C PRO A 742 9.24 -18.73 35.77
N GLY A 743 8.15 -18.01 35.47
CA GLY A 743 6.88 -18.59 35.05
C GLY A 743 6.96 -19.20 33.64
N THR A 744 5.90 -19.86 33.23
CA THR A 744 5.88 -20.59 31.94
C THR A 744 6.01 -19.66 30.73
N PHE A 745 5.44 -18.45 30.77
CA PHE A 745 5.64 -17.45 29.72
C PHE A 745 7.10 -17.02 29.60
N LYS A 746 7.74 -16.77 30.73
CA LYS A 746 9.15 -16.35 30.78
C LYS A 746 10.09 -17.50 30.35
N MET A 747 9.81 -18.73 30.70
CA MET A 747 10.59 -19.89 30.22
C MET A 747 10.50 -20.03 28.69
N ASN A 748 9.32 -19.84 28.09
CA ASN A 748 9.19 -19.83 26.64
C ASN A 748 10.01 -18.69 25.99
N LEU A 749 9.94 -17.48 26.57
CA LEU A 749 10.73 -16.35 26.10
C LEU A 749 12.24 -16.62 26.20
N GLN A 750 12.72 -17.17 27.35
CA GLN A 750 14.11 -17.53 27.55
C GLN A 750 14.60 -18.51 26.46
N SER A 751 13.80 -19.54 26.17
CA SER A 751 14.12 -20.53 25.14
C SER A 751 14.15 -19.89 23.74
N ALA A 752 13.15 -19.13 23.37
CA ALA A 752 13.08 -18.49 22.07
C ALA A 752 14.17 -17.39 21.87
N TYR A 753 14.52 -16.66 22.93
CA TYR A 753 15.61 -15.71 22.89
C TYR A 753 16.97 -16.39 22.66
N VAL A 754 17.25 -17.51 23.36
CA VAL A 754 18.46 -18.30 23.14
C VAL A 754 18.50 -18.84 21.72
N ASP A 755 17.39 -19.39 21.22
CA ASP A 755 17.31 -19.89 19.83
C ASP A 755 17.56 -18.77 18.80
N GLY A 756 17.02 -17.55 19.06
CA GLY A 756 17.27 -16.38 18.23
C GLY A 756 18.74 -15.94 18.21
N LEU A 757 19.40 -15.94 19.37
CA LEU A 757 20.84 -15.58 19.46
C LEU A 757 21.72 -16.64 18.78
N ILE A 758 21.39 -17.91 18.91
CA ILE A 758 22.12 -19.01 18.25
C ILE A 758 21.97 -18.86 16.72
N ALA A 759 20.75 -18.67 16.24
CA ALA A 759 20.51 -18.45 14.80
C ALA A 759 21.27 -17.24 14.25
N ALA A 760 21.37 -16.16 15.03
CA ALA A 760 22.08 -14.93 14.65
C ALA A 760 23.62 -15.15 14.57
N MET A 761 24.19 -16.10 15.29
CA MET A 761 25.62 -16.44 15.17
C MET A 761 25.95 -17.03 13.80
N ASP A 762 25.05 -17.80 13.23
CA ASP A 762 25.22 -18.47 11.92
C ASP A 762 24.78 -17.60 10.74
N ASP A 763 24.02 -16.52 11.01
CA ASP A 763 23.50 -15.66 9.97
C ASP A 763 24.57 -14.66 9.47
N GLY A 764 25.00 -14.82 8.22
CA GLY A 764 25.99 -13.97 7.54
C GLY A 764 25.60 -12.49 7.41
N SER A 765 24.37 -12.13 7.70
CA SER A 765 23.90 -10.73 7.65
C SER A 765 24.32 -9.88 8.86
N TYR A 766 24.75 -10.49 9.97
CA TYR A 766 25.30 -9.78 11.13
C TYR A 766 26.76 -9.42 10.94
N ASP A 767 27.14 -8.20 11.34
CA ASP A 767 28.53 -7.76 11.38
C ASP A 767 29.29 -8.40 12.54
N GLU A 768 30.65 -8.38 12.47
CA GLU A 768 31.52 -9.03 13.44
C GLU A 768 31.39 -8.45 14.85
N ILE A 769 31.08 -7.15 15.01
CA ILE A 769 30.89 -6.51 16.32
C ILE A 769 29.60 -7.02 16.96
N SER A 770 28.53 -7.10 16.18
CA SER A 770 27.25 -7.66 16.62
C SER A 770 27.39 -9.14 17.00
N ARG A 771 28.09 -9.96 16.19
CA ARG A 771 28.35 -11.37 16.53
C ARG A 771 29.16 -11.53 17.79
N ALA A 772 30.20 -10.72 17.99
CA ALA A 772 30.99 -10.74 19.22
C ALA A 772 30.14 -10.41 20.46
N ALA A 773 29.22 -9.46 20.34
CA ALA A 773 28.28 -9.12 21.41
C ALA A 773 27.31 -10.26 21.69
N ILE A 774 26.76 -10.91 20.65
CA ILE A 774 25.85 -12.07 20.74
C ILE A 774 26.59 -13.25 21.40
N PHE A 775 27.82 -13.56 20.96
CA PHE A 775 28.66 -14.61 21.56
C PHE A 775 28.88 -14.36 23.06
N SER A 776 29.18 -13.12 23.43
CA SER A 776 29.35 -12.73 24.85
C SER A 776 28.05 -12.93 25.65
N SER A 777 26.88 -12.56 25.06
CA SER A 777 25.58 -12.76 25.68
C SER A 777 25.25 -14.25 25.89
N LEU A 778 25.48 -15.12 24.89
CA LEU A 778 25.29 -16.56 25.01
C LEU A 778 26.17 -17.16 26.13
N ASN A 779 27.43 -16.75 26.25
CA ASN A 779 28.31 -17.19 27.34
C ASN A 779 27.80 -16.71 28.73
N LYS A 780 27.23 -15.50 28.79
CA LYS A 780 26.63 -14.99 30.02
C LYS A 780 25.39 -15.81 30.41
N ILE A 781 24.51 -16.13 29.43
CA ILE A 781 23.33 -16.98 29.67
C ILE A 781 23.78 -18.37 30.13
N LYS A 782 24.79 -18.97 29.50
CA LYS A 782 25.38 -20.26 29.90
C LYS A 782 25.84 -20.25 31.36
N ASN A 783 26.55 -19.22 31.78
CA ASN A 783 27.02 -19.07 33.16
C ASN A 783 25.86 -18.91 34.15
N PHE A 784 24.79 -18.18 33.75
CA PHE A 784 23.60 -18.00 34.57
C PHE A 784 22.86 -19.33 34.77
N THR A 785 22.64 -20.11 33.68
CA THR A 785 21.92 -21.37 33.69
C THR A 785 22.67 -22.47 34.44
N ASN A 786 24.01 -22.42 34.46
CA ASN A 786 24.83 -23.33 35.29
C ASN A 786 24.62 -23.19 36.78
N SER A 787 24.14 -22.02 37.25
CA SER A 787 23.82 -21.76 38.67
C SER A 787 22.38 -22.15 39.03
N ALA A 788 21.83 -23.18 38.39
CA ALA A 788 20.44 -23.60 38.43
C ALA A 788 19.86 -23.71 39.85
N TYR A 789 18.72 -23.07 40.04
CA TYR A 789 17.90 -23.09 41.26
C TYR A 789 16.41 -23.24 40.87
N GLY A 790 15.57 -23.49 41.84
CA GLY A 790 14.14 -23.67 41.62
C GLY A 790 13.67 -25.12 41.71
N ASN A 791 12.46 -25.40 41.26
CA ASN A 791 11.89 -26.74 41.20
C ASN A 791 12.46 -27.53 39.99
N ASP A 792 12.07 -28.80 39.89
CA ASP A 792 12.61 -29.70 38.86
C ASP A 792 12.28 -29.24 37.43
N MET A 793 11.13 -28.58 37.21
CA MET A 793 10.78 -28.02 35.90
C MET A 793 11.72 -26.88 35.51
N VAL A 794 12.02 -25.94 36.42
CA VAL A 794 12.93 -24.82 36.16
C VAL A 794 14.38 -25.31 35.97
N LYS A 795 14.82 -26.29 36.78
CA LYS A 795 16.15 -26.91 36.60
C LYS A 795 16.27 -27.59 35.24
N GLY A 796 15.27 -28.41 34.86
CA GLY A 796 15.24 -29.06 33.55
C GLY A 796 15.21 -28.05 32.40
N HIS A 797 14.54 -26.91 32.56
CA HIS A 797 14.57 -25.84 31.61
C HIS A 797 15.97 -25.22 31.44
N PHE A 798 16.64 -24.90 32.54
CA PHE A 798 18.03 -24.36 32.51
C PHE A 798 19.04 -25.37 31.96
N ASP A 799 18.91 -26.65 32.31
CA ASP A 799 19.75 -27.70 31.73
C ASP A 799 19.55 -27.80 30.22
N TYR A 800 18.31 -27.65 29.74
CA TYR A 800 18.00 -27.65 28.30
C TYR A 800 18.58 -26.41 27.57
N LEU A 801 18.48 -25.23 28.13
CA LEU A 801 19.12 -24.02 27.58
C LEU A 801 20.64 -24.19 27.51
N ASN A 802 21.24 -24.74 28.57
CA ASN A 802 22.68 -24.99 28.64
C ASN A 802 23.14 -25.98 27.56
N TRP A 803 22.37 -27.05 27.35
CA TRP A 803 22.64 -28.00 26.29
C TRP A 803 22.59 -27.33 24.90
N LYS A 804 21.54 -26.54 24.60
CA LYS A 804 21.43 -25.77 23.33
C LYS A 804 22.65 -24.88 23.08
N ILE A 805 23.06 -24.12 24.11
CA ILE A 805 24.18 -23.17 23.97
C ILE A 805 25.51 -23.92 23.78
N ASN A 806 25.72 -25.02 24.47
CA ASN A 806 26.92 -25.82 24.29
C ASN A 806 27.00 -26.41 22.87
N ASP A 807 25.88 -27.02 22.40
CA ASP A 807 25.79 -27.61 21.06
C ASP A 807 26.06 -26.56 19.95
N ALA A 808 25.69 -25.28 20.19
CA ALA A 808 25.90 -24.19 19.22
C ALA A 808 27.30 -23.53 19.30
N LEU A 809 28.00 -23.63 20.43
CA LEU A 809 29.31 -22.99 20.62
C LEU A 809 30.48 -23.95 20.44
N ASP A 810 30.23 -25.28 20.41
CA ASP A 810 31.22 -26.33 20.13
C ASP A 810 31.39 -26.53 18.60
#